data_eeb8d10ce9855a77fbda93af688655a9
#
_entry.id   eeb8d10ce9855a77fbda93af688655a9
#
_cell.length_a   1.000
_cell.length_b   1.000
_cell.length_c   1.000
_cell.angle_alpha   90.00
_cell.angle_beta   90.00
_cell.angle_gamma   90.00
#
_symmetry.space_group_name_H-M   'P 1'
#
loop_
_entity.id
_entity.type
_entity.pdbx_description
1 polymer ?
#
loop_
_entity_poly.entity_id
_entity_poly.type
_entity_poly.pdbx_seq_one_letter_code
_entity_poly.pdbx_strand_id
1 'polypeptide(L)'
;MLPRRCSAMTFGRDVALDNEKWIDLPHGTNAVNFSDVSPGSHTLRIVAVDNGIQSDESVITISIAPVWYNSWWAKLIYLIIVLGVIYYAYYVMQMRARRKREAIERNYEAQINEAKLQFFINISHEIRTPMTLVMSPLQKLMASDDNPARQKDYRTINRNAKRVLRLVNELMDIRKIDKGKMMLSFTDTPIVPFIDDLCDLFKPVADSKDITLTFDHEGHDDMELWVDPANFDKIIMNLLSNAVKYTPNGGKIDIKLASGTDDNTTGPLHRYAEISVTDTGIGIPESERQHIFKRFYQVRNNQTGGTGVGLHLTSSLIKLHYGTINIEDNPEGQGTRFVVRIPLGHEHLPVNQLNIPLAQSSVPKHTTNMVLVPDINETDNDNVKVKVSERVLVVEDDEEIRNYVAHELSTHYKVDTCANGKEALDIIFKQQPDLVISDVMMPEMDGLELTRRIKKNINLNHIPVVLLTAKSREEDNLEGLETGADAYLTKPFNIDILIKTVNNLLKSHQRLRNTFSGNQTHDEKVDDIDTTSSDDKLMERIMKVLNKNLGNPDITVETLANEIGISRVHLHRKLKELTNQSPRDFIRNTRLRKAAKLLVEKKLTVAEVADLTGFRNPNNFATSFKELFGVSPTVYMEQHPDSPEE
;
A
#
# COMPACT_ATOMS: atom_id res chain seq x y z
N MET A 1 -53.91 -87.98 26.19
CA MET A 1 -54.40 -89.36 26.08
C MET A 1 -53.90 -89.99 24.78
N LEU A 2 -53.41 -91.17 24.84
CA LEU A 2 -52.61 -91.95 23.88
C LEU A 2 -53.15 -91.95 22.44
N PRO A 3 -52.28 -91.94 21.44
CA PRO A 3 -52.72 -92.06 20.04
C PRO A 3 -53.04 -93.56 19.77
N ARG A 4 -54.25 -93.85 19.29
CA ARG A 4 -54.59 -95.14 18.68
C ARG A 4 -53.73 -95.31 17.41
N ARG A 5 -52.88 -96.31 17.44
CA ARG A 5 -52.25 -96.90 16.26
C ARG A 5 -53.36 -97.36 15.33
N CYS A 6 -53.60 -96.70 14.24
CA CYS A 6 -54.25 -97.31 13.12
C CYS A 6 -53.20 -98.15 12.36
N SER A 7 -53.47 -99.46 12.24
CA SER A 7 -52.72 -100.39 11.40
C SER A 7 -52.66 -99.87 9.97
N ALA A 8 -51.50 -99.92 9.35
CA ALA A 8 -51.22 -99.49 8.03
C ALA A 8 -52.14 -100.19 7.00
N MET A 9 -53.17 -99.60 6.57
CA MET A 9 -53.83 -99.93 5.31
C MET A 9 -53.04 -99.23 4.19
N THR A 10 -52.55 -100.05 3.26
CA THR A 10 -51.78 -99.58 2.08
C THR A 10 -52.75 -99.18 0.98
N PHE A 11 -53.23 -97.93 1.05
CA PHE A 11 -54.01 -97.31 0.00
C PHE A 11 -53.11 -96.36 -0.79
N GLY A 12 -53.31 -96.33 -2.14
CA GLY A 12 -52.78 -95.25 -2.98
C GLY A 12 -53.49 -93.90 -2.62
N ARG A 13 -52.80 -92.82 -2.72
CA ARG A 13 -53.38 -91.45 -2.49
C ARG A 13 -53.09 -90.56 -3.65
N ASP A 14 -54.11 -89.95 -4.21
CA ASP A 14 -53.98 -88.86 -5.21
C ASP A 14 -54.16 -87.53 -4.52
N VAL A 15 -53.30 -86.59 -4.82
CA VAL A 15 -53.32 -85.23 -4.25
C VAL A 15 -53.28 -84.25 -5.35
N ALA A 16 -54.17 -83.26 -5.27
CA ALA A 16 -54.16 -82.14 -6.19
C ALA A 16 -54.23 -80.79 -5.45
N LEU A 17 -53.43 -79.83 -5.86
CA LEU A 17 -53.49 -78.49 -5.34
C LEU A 17 -54.35 -77.64 -6.30
N ASP A 18 -55.40 -77.01 -5.78
CA ASP A 18 -56.39 -76.22 -6.56
C ASP A 18 -57.06 -77.10 -7.69
N ASN A 19 -56.98 -76.69 -8.89
CA ASN A 19 -57.50 -77.44 -10.04
C ASN A 19 -56.40 -78.01 -10.95
N GLU A 20 -55.22 -78.21 -10.37
CA GLU A 20 -54.09 -78.84 -11.07
C GLU A 20 -54.27 -80.35 -11.21
N LYS A 21 -53.39 -80.94 -12.02
CA LYS A 21 -53.43 -82.44 -12.25
C LYS A 21 -53.19 -83.22 -10.95
N TRP A 22 -53.97 -84.27 -10.78
CA TRP A 22 -53.78 -85.21 -9.69
C TRP A 22 -52.34 -85.85 -9.71
N ILE A 23 -51.71 -85.83 -8.58
CA ILE A 23 -50.39 -86.39 -8.39
C ILE A 23 -50.62 -87.70 -7.63
N ASP A 24 -50.33 -88.82 -8.28
CA ASP A 24 -50.36 -90.18 -7.64
C ASP A 24 -49.16 -90.31 -6.70
N LEU A 25 -49.43 -90.57 -5.44
CA LEU A 25 -48.41 -90.74 -4.43
C LEU A 25 -48.11 -92.22 -4.26
N PRO A 26 -46.85 -92.64 -4.43
CA PRO A 26 -46.44 -94.03 -4.18
C PRO A 26 -46.82 -94.50 -2.78
N HIS A 27 -47.17 -95.84 -2.65
CA HIS A 27 -47.52 -96.43 -1.38
C HIS A 27 -46.47 -96.16 -0.29
N GLY A 28 -46.91 -95.60 0.84
CA GLY A 28 -46.02 -95.31 2.00
C GLY A 28 -45.48 -93.85 2.01
N THR A 29 -45.74 -93.01 1.02
CA THR A 29 -45.37 -91.63 1.00
C THR A 29 -46.38 -90.73 1.74
N ASN A 30 -45.93 -89.96 2.75
CA ASN A 30 -46.77 -89.09 3.58
C ASN A 30 -46.47 -87.58 3.35
N ALA A 31 -45.66 -87.25 2.34
CA ALA A 31 -45.29 -85.83 2.04
C ALA A 31 -45.33 -85.53 0.52
N VAL A 32 -45.86 -84.44 0.21
CA VAL A 32 -45.87 -83.82 -1.17
C VAL A 32 -45.19 -82.47 -1.09
N ASN A 33 -44.26 -82.28 -1.96
CA ASN A 33 -43.66 -80.95 -2.11
C ASN A 33 -44.25 -80.25 -3.32
N PHE A 34 -44.90 -79.14 -3.05
CA PHE A 34 -45.30 -78.19 -4.10
C PHE A 34 -44.26 -77.04 -4.18
N SER A 35 -43.63 -76.88 -5.32
CA SER A 35 -42.76 -75.79 -5.59
C SER A 35 -43.55 -74.62 -6.24
N ASP A 36 -43.15 -73.38 -5.93
CA ASP A 36 -43.70 -72.19 -6.55
C ASP A 36 -45.19 -71.87 -6.30
N VAL A 37 -45.68 -72.22 -5.12
CA VAL A 37 -47.06 -71.91 -4.73
C VAL A 37 -47.17 -70.40 -4.44
N SER A 38 -47.99 -69.69 -5.19
CA SER A 38 -48.22 -68.26 -5.03
C SER A 38 -48.90 -67.94 -3.68
N PRO A 39 -48.66 -66.76 -3.11
CA PRO A 39 -49.44 -66.34 -1.94
C PRO A 39 -50.95 -66.27 -2.26
N GLY A 40 -51.74 -66.82 -1.39
CA GLY A 40 -53.19 -66.86 -1.59
C GLY A 40 -53.82 -68.02 -0.78
N SER A 41 -55.10 -68.25 -1.02
CA SER A 41 -55.84 -69.40 -0.47
C SER A 41 -55.88 -70.52 -1.50
N HIS A 42 -55.25 -71.61 -1.16
CA HIS A 42 -55.15 -72.80 -2.01
C HIS A 42 -55.96 -73.95 -1.40
N THR A 43 -56.53 -74.73 -2.24
CA THR A 43 -57.31 -75.95 -1.80
C THR A 43 -56.54 -77.16 -2.15
N LEU A 44 -56.11 -77.91 -1.10
CA LEU A 44 -55.48 -79.19 -1.26
C LEU A 44 -56.57 -80.27 -1.19
N ARG A 45 -56.74 -81.01 -2.26
CA ARG A 45 -57.70 -82.10 -2.39
C ARG A 45 -56.96 -83.43 -2.30
N ILE A 46 -57.48 -84.31 -1.49
CA ILE A 46 -56.87 -85.62 -1.22
C ILE A 46 -57.92 -86.68 -1.40
N VAL A 47 -57.63 -87.66 -2.21
CA VAL A 47 -58.51 -88.86 -2.43
C VAL A 47 -57.72 -90.11 -2.17
N ALA A 48 -58.29 -91.02 -1.43
CA ALA A 48 -57.66 -92.36 -1.23
C ALA A 48 -58.18 -93.30 -2.34
N VAL A 49 -57.28 -94.04 -3.00
CA VAL A 49 -57.58 -94.92 -4.10
C VAL A 49 -57.17 -96.36 -3.66
N ASP A 50 -58.15 -97.30 -3.70
CA ASP A 50 -57.90 -98.73 -3.44
C ASP A 50 -58.51 -99.55 -4.56
N ASN A 51 -57.71 -100.31 -5.31
CA ASN A 51 -58.16 -101.18 -6.41
C ASN A 51 -59.11 -100.53 -7.39
N GLY A 52 -58.92 -99.18 -7.68
CA GLY A 52 -59.77 -98.44 -8.61
C GLY A 52 -61.00 -97.84 -7.97
N ILE A 53 -61.26 -98.02 -6.70
CA ILE A 53 -62.34 -97.33 -5.96
C ILE A 53 -61.78 -96.14 -5.26
N GLN A 54 -62.36 -94.97 -5.59
CA GLN A 54 -61.98 -93.68 -4.98
C GLN A 54 -62.85 -93.40 -3.73
N SER A 55 -62.23 -92.88 -2.66
CA SER A 55 -62.95 -92.35 -1.50
C SER A 55 -63.54 -90.97 -1.75
N ASP A 56 -64.39 -90.55 -0.84
CA ASP A 56 -64.85 -89.15 -0.85
C ASP A 56 -63.67 -88.20 -0.77
N GLU A 57 -63.72 -87.05 -1.45
CA GLU A 57 -62.68 -86.03 -1.53
C GLU A 57 -62.56 -85.27 -0.22
N SER A 58 -61.34 -85.27 0.37
CA SER A 58 -61.00 -84.44 1.54
C SER A 58 -60.37 -83.17 1.06
N VAL A 59 -60.93 -82.02 1.41
CA VAL A 59 -60.50 -80.71 0.99
C VAL A 59 -59.87 -80.00 2.21
N ILE A 60 -58.62 -79.61 2.08
CA ILE A 60 -57.88 -78.78 3.07
C ILE A 60 -57.54 -77.41 2.47
N THR A 61 -58.02 -76.37 3.09
CA THR A 61 -57.67 -75.00 2.65
C THR A 61 -56.35 -74.59 3.28
N ILE A 62 -55.33 -74.25 2.47
CA ILE A 62 -54.02 -73.78 2.87
C ILE A 62 -53.94 -72.26 2.49
N SER A 63 -53.79 -71.42 3.48
CA SER A 63 -53.58 -69.98 3.26
C SER A 63 -52.11 -69.63 3.38
N ILE A 64 -51.50 -69.18 2.29
CA ILE A 64 -50.13 -68.69 2.23
C ILE A 64 -50.16 -67.18 2.27
N ALA A 65 -49.68 -66.63 3.38
CA ALA A 65 -49.60 -65.18 3.52
C ALA A 65 -48.55 -64.56 2.56
N PRO A 66 -48.86 -63.47 1.89
CA PRO A 66 -47.87 -62.79 1.08
C PRO A 66 -46.68 -62.30 1.92
N VAL A 67 -45.46 -62.40 1.37
CA VAL A 67 -44.26 -61.84 2.02
C VAL A 67 -44.45 -60.36 2.32
N TRP A 68 -44.07 -59.97 3.53
CA TRP A 68 -44.36 -58.65 4.10
C TRP A 68 -43.98 -57.47 3.16
N TYR A 69 -42.88 -57.58 2.39
CA TYR A 69 -42.38 -56.56 1.50
C TYR A 69 -43.26 -56.40 0.22
N ASN A 70 -44.12 -57.34 -0.11
CA ASN A 70 -45.06 -57.25 -1.27
C ASN A 70 -46.50 -56.94 -0.84
N SER A 71 -46.72 -56.71 0.46
CA SER A 71 -48.02 -56.31 0.99
C SER A 71 -48.38 -54.88 0.52
N TRP A 72 -49.69 -54.56 0.50
CA TRP A 72 -50.16 -53.23 0.08
C TRP A 72 -49.61 -52.09 0.93
N TRP A 73 -49.43 -52.31 2.24
CA TRP A 73 -48.87 -51.30 3.15
C TRP A 73 -47.37 -51.12 2.92
N ALA A 74 -46.60 -52.17 2.57
CA ALA A 74 -45.19 -52.04 2.21
C ALA A 74 -45.01 -51.17 0.94
N LYS A 75 -45.86 -51.38 -0.07
CA LYS A 75 -45.89 -50.57 -1.30
C LYS A 75 -46.21 -49.08 -0.99
N LEU A 76 -47.08 -48.82 -0.01
CA LEU A 76 -47.38 -47.47 0.45
C LEU A 76 -46.15 -46.84 1.14
N ILE A 77 -45.43 -47.57 1.96
CA ILE A 77 -44.18 -47.11 2.58
C ILE A 77 -43.14 -46.77 1.49
N TYR A 78 -42.97 -47.64 0.49
CA TYR A 78 -42.03 -47.38 -0.60
C TYR A 78 -42.39 -46.11 -1.35
N LEU A 79 -43.67 -45.89 -1.62
CA LEU A 79 -44.17 -44.68 -2.24
C LEU A 79 -43.84 -43.43 -1.40
N ILE A 80 -44.07 -43.50 -0.09
CA ILE A 80 -43.73 -42.39 0.83
C ILE A 80 -42.21 -42.11 0.85
N ILE A 81 -41.39 -43.16 0.88
CA ILE A 81 -39.92 -43.00 0.83
C ILE A 81 -39.50 -42.34 -0.50
N VAL A 82 -40.03 -42.79 -1.64
CA VAL A 82 -39.72 -42.23 -2.95
C VAL A 82 -40.14 -40.74 -3.00
N LEU A 83 -41.35 -40.40 -2.54
CA LEU A 83 -41.82 -39.03 -2.47
C LEU A 83 -40.95 -38.19 -1.52
N GLY A 84 -40.53 -38.75 -0.40
CA GLY A 84 -39.59 -38.10 0.56
C GLY A 84 -38.22 -37.80 -0.08
N VAL A 85 -37.66 -38.76 -0.83
CA VAL A 85 -36.41 -38.56 -1.57
C VAL A 85 -36.55 -37.50 -2.65
N ILE A 86 -37.64 -37.51 -3.42
CA ILE A 86 -37.92 -36.48 -4.45
C ILE A 86 -38.09 -35.12 -3.80
N TYR A 87 -38.85 -35.02 -2.71
CA TYR A 87 -39.01 -33.77 -1.97
C TYR A 87 -37.67 -33.27 -1.40
N TYR A 88 -36.86 -34.14 -0.80
CA TYR A 88 -35.53 -33.80 -0.30
C TYR A 88 -34.61 -33.32 -1.42
N ALA A 89 -34.58 -34.03 -2.55
CA ALA A 89 -33.80 -33.61 -3.73
C ALA A 89 -34.23 -32.24 -4.25
N TYR A 90 -35.54 -32.00 -4.35
CA TYR A 90 -36.10 -30.70 -4.71
C TYR A 90 -35.69 -29.60 -3.71
N TYR A 91 -35.79 -29.87 -2.42
CA TYR A 91 -35.40 -28.95 -1.36
C TYR A 91 -33.91 -28.58 -1.45
N VAL A 92 -33.03 -29.58 -1.58
CA VAL A 92 -31.58 -29.36 -1.73
C VAL A 92 -31.27 -28.55 -3.01
N MET A 93 -31.98 -28.85 -4.10
CA MET A 93 -31.82 -28.11 -5.36
C MET A 93 -32.24 -26.65 -5.22
N GLN A 94 -33.34 -26.38 -4.55
CA GLN A 94 -33.81 -25.01 -4.24
C GLN A 94 -32.81 -24.25 -3.36
N MET A 95 -32.29 -24.88 -2.31
CA MET A 95 -31.27 -24.29 -1.42
C MET A 95 -29.97 -23.97 -2.17
N ARG A 96 -29.52 -24.88 -3.05
CA ARG A 96 -28.33 -24.64 -3.90
C ARG A 96 -28.58 -23.49 -4.89
N ALA A 97 -29.74 -23.42 -5.48
CA ALA A 97 -30.12 -22.34 -6.41
C ALA A 97 -30.17 -20.97 -5.70
N ARG A 98 -30.74 -20.90 -4.49
CA ARG A 98 -30.74 -19.68 -3.66
C ARG A 98 -29.34 -19.23 -3.33
N ARG A 99 -28.47 -20.12 -2.81
CA ARG A 99 -27.08 -19.80 -2.50
C ARG A 99 -26.27 -19.33 -3.72
N LYS A 100 -26.51 -19.96 -4.89
CA LYS A 100 -25.88 -19.50 -6.14
C LYS A 100 -26.34 -18.11 -6.56
N ARG A 101 -27.64 -17.80 -6.45
CA ARG A 101 -28.16 -16.45 -6.74
C ARG A 101 -27.58 -15.40 -5.81
N GLU A 102 -27.57 -15.65 -4.50
CA GLU A 102 -26.97 -14.75 -3.51
C GLU A 102 -25.46 -14.53 -3.74
N ALA A 103 -24.75 -15.58 -4.13
CA ALA A 103 -23.32 -15.48 -4.46
C ALA A 103 -23.08 -14.65 -5.74
N ILE A 104 -23.91 -14.83 -6.77
CA ILE A 104 -23.83 -14.05 -8.01
C ILE A 104 -24.17 -12.58 -7.73
N GLU A 105 -25.21 -12.32 -6.95
CA GLU A 105 -25.62 -10.96 -6.59
C GLU A 105 -24.54 -10.22 -5.81
N ARG A 106 -23.96 -10.89 -4.79
CA ARG A 106 -22.80 -10.33 -4.03
C ARG A 106 -21.58 -10.05 -4.92
N ASN A 107 -21.25 -10.97 -5.84
CA ASN A 107 -20.17 -10.75 -6.79
C ASN A 107 -20.45 -9.60 -7.74
N TYR A 108 -21.68 -9.49 -8.23
CA TYR A 108 -22.09 -8.39 -9.11
C TYR A 108 -22.05 -7.04 -8.39
N GLU A 109 -22.57 -6.97 -7.15
CA GLU A 109 -22.44 -5.78 -6.30
C GLU A 109 -20.97 -5.41 -6.01
N ALA A 110 -20.12 -6.40 -5.74
CA ALA A 110 -18.68 -6.19 -5.53
C ALA A 110 -18.02 -5.62 -6.79
N GLN A 111 -18.32 -6.17 -7.97
CA GLN A 111 -17.79 -5.67 -9.26
C GLN A 111 -18.26 -4.26 -9.59
N ILE A 112 -19.55 -3.94 -9.39
CA ILE A 112 -20.07 -2.58 -9.57
C ILE A 112 -19.39 -1.62 -8.61
N ASN A 113 -19.19 -2.04 -7.38
CA ASN A 113 -18.55 -1.23 -6.36
C ASN A 113 -17.08 -0.98 -6.68
N GLU A 114 -16.34 -1.97 -7.18
CA GLU A 114 -14.96 -1.82 -7.63
C GLU A 114 -14.85 -0.90 -8.86
N ALA A 115 -15.72 -1.11 -9.86
CA ALA A 115 -15.78 -0.23 -11.04
C ALA A 115 -16.08 1.23 -10.66
N LYS A 116 -17.00 1.45 -9.71
CA LYS A 116 -17.28 2.79 -9.18
C LYS A 116 -16.06 3.39 -8.46
N LEU A 117 -15.30 2.62 -7.70
CA LEU A 117 -14.09 3.11 -7.05
C LEU A 117 -13.05 3.52 -8.08
N GLN A 118 -12.78 2.65 -9.05
CA GLN A 118 -11.82 2.93 -10.12
C GLN A 118 -12.21 4.18 -10.92
N PHE A 119 -13.49 4.35 -11.21
CA PHE A 119 -14.02 5.55 -11.85
C PHE A 119 -13.70 6.83 -11.05
N PHE A 120 -13.88 6.83 -9.72
CA PHE A 120 -13.55 8.00 -8.90
C PHE A 120 -12.05 8.26 -8.79
N ILE A 121 -11.23 7.22 -8.76
CA ILE A 121 -9.77 7.35 -8.79
C ILE A 121 -9.35 8.01 -10.11
N ASN A 122 -9.88 7.52 -11.23
CA ASN A 122 -9.58 8.06 -12.55
C ASN A 122 -10.02 9.54 -12.66
N ILE A 123 -11.26 9.88 -12.25
CA ILE A 123 -11.72 11.27 -12.24
C ILE A 123 -10.84 12.17 -11.37
N SER A 124 -10.41 11.67 -10.20
CA SER A 124 -9.51 12.45 -9.35
C SER A 124 -8.20 12.76 -10.05
N HIS A 125 -7.66 11.78 -10.78
CA HIS A 125 -6.46 11.97 -11.60
C HIS A 125 -6.74 12.96 -12.75
N GLU A 126 -7.82 12.76 -13.49
CA GLU A 126 -8.23 13.62 -14.61
C GLU A 126 -8.52 15.08 -14.20
N ILE A 127 -8.88 15.33 -12.93
CA ILE A 127 -9.01 16.70 -12.41
C ILE A 127 -7.67 17.26 -11.94
N ARG A 128 -6.79 16.47 -11.35
CA ARG A 128 -5.47 16.96 -10.87
C ARG A 128 -4.56 17.38 -12.01
N THR A 129 -4.59 16.67 -13.11
CA THR A 129 -3.82 16.96 -14.33
C THR A 129 -4.04 18.40 -14.81
N PRO A 130 -5.26 18.84 -15.20
CA PRO A 130 -5.48 20.23 -15.61
C PRO A 130 -5.25 21.23 -14.46
N MET A 131 -5.48 20.84 -13.20
CA MET A 131 -5.16 21.71 -12.07
C MET A 131 -3.66 21.97 -11.94
N THR A 132 -2.80 21.00 -12.27
CA THR A 132 -1.34 21.18 -12.32
C THR A 132 -0.97 22.23 -13.37
N LEU A 133 -1.57 22.12 -14.57
CA LEU A 133 -1.34 23.07 -15.68
C LEU A 133 -1.86 24.49 -15.38
N VAL A 134 -2.87 24.63 -14.51
CA VAL A 134 -3.36 25.94 -14.06
C VAL A 134 -2.48 26.49 -12.93
N MET A 135 -2.17 25.68 -11.94
CA MET A 135 -1.52 26.16 -10.71
C MET A 135 -0.03 26.42 -10.89
N SER A 136 0.69 25.63 -11.67
CA SER A 136 2.13 25.76 -11.83
C SER A 136 2.52 27.05 -12.57
N PRO A 137 1.94 27.38 -13.75
CA PRO A 137 2.17 28.70 -14.38
C PRO A 137 1.69 29.87 -13.53
N LEU A 138 0.57 29.72 -12.81
CA LEU A 138 0.05 30.76 -11.94
C LEU A 138 1.01 31.07 -10.79
N GLN A 139 1.64 30.09 -10.18
CA GLN A 139 2.66 30.29 -9.14
C GLN A 139 3.87 31.03 -9.70
N LYS A 140 4.30 30.72 -10.92
CA LYS A 140 5.39 31.41 -11.61
C LYS A 140 5.02 32.90 -11.86
N LEU A 141 3.79 33.18 -12.34
CA LEU A 141 3.29 34.53 -12.50
C LEU A 141 3.22 35.28 -11.15
N MET A 142 2.77 34.62 -10.08
CA MET A 142 2.74 35.22 -8.74
C MET A 142 4.13 35.56 -8.21
N ALA A 143 5.16 34.82 -8.60
CA ALA A 143 6.55 35.08 -8.19
C ALA A 143 7.25 36.15 -9.03
N SER A 144 6.84 36.35 -10.31
CA SER A 144 7.52 37.21 -11.26
C SER A 144 6.81 38.55 -11.57
N ASP A 145 5.55 38.71 -11.21
CA ASP A 145 4.75 39.89 -11.50
C ASP A 145 4.47 40.71 -10.23
N ASP A 146 5.06 41.89 -10.14
CA ASP A 146 4.92 42.80 -8.99
C ASP A 146 3.66 43.67 -9.03
N ASN A 147 2.81 43.57 -10.06
CA ASN A 147 1.62 44.38 -10.17
C ASN A 147 0.54 44.03 -9.13
N PRO A 148 0.19 44.93 -8.18
CA PRO A 148 -0.71 44.60 -7.06
C PRO A 148 -2.12 44.21 -7.49
N ALA A 149 -2.64 44.76 -8.60
CA ALA A 149 -3.97 44.43 -9.11
C ALA A 149 -3.98 42.99 -9.65
N ARG A 150 -3.00 42.62 -10.49
CA ARG A 150 -2.88 41.25 -11.02
C ARG A 150 -2.55 40.23 -9.91
N GLN A 151 -1.74 40.61 -8.94
CA GLN A 151 -1.46 39.77 -7.77
C GLN A 151 -2.74 39.39 -7.00
N LYS A 152 -3.70 40.29 -6.87
CA LYS A 152 -5.00 40.01 -6.26
C LYS A 152 -5.78 38.96 -7.06
N ASP A 153 -5.77 39.06 -8.39
CA ASP A 153 -6.44 38.11 -9.27
C ASP A 153 -5.76 36.74 -9.23
N TYR A 154 -4.43 36.69 -9.29
CA TYR A 154 -3.65 35.45 -9.16
C TYR A 154 -3.93 34.74 -7.85
N ARG A 155 -3.93 35.45 -6.71
CA ARG A 155 -4.28 34.88 -5.41
C ARG A 155 -5.71 34.34 -5.40
N THR A 156 -6.64 35.01 -6.07
CA THR A 156 -8.03 34.56 -6.16
C THR A 156 -8.15 33.26 -6.97
N ILE A 157 -7.48 33.18 -8.12
CA ILE A 157 -7.44 31.96 -8.96
C ILE A 157 -6.79 30.81 -8.17
N ASN A 158 -5.62 31.05 -7.57
CA ASN A 158 -4.89 30.05 -6.78
C ASN A 158 -5.74 29.48 -5.62
N ARG A 159 -6.46 30.37 -4.90
CA ARG A 159 -7.36 29.96 -3.82
C ARG A 159 -8.50 29.07 -4.31
N ASN A 160 -9.10 29.41 -5.46
CA ASN A 160 -10.18 28.59 -6.05
C ASN A 160 -9.66 27.25 -6.57
N ALA A 161 -8.51 27.22 -7.24
CA ALA A 161 -7.85 25.99 -7.69
C ALA A 161 -7.54 25.06 -6.52
N LYS A 162 -6.94 25.56 -5.43
CA LYS A 162 -6.72 24.81 -4.18
C LYS A 162 -8.02 24.31 -3.56
N ARG A 163 -9.11 25.10 -3.65
CA ARG A 163 -10.42 24.68 -3.14
C ARG A 163 -10.98 23.49 -3.93
N VAL A 164 -10.88 23.50 -5.26
CA VAL A 164 -11.31 22.38 -6.10
C VAL A 164 -10.54 21.11 -5.74
N LEU A 165 -9.21 21.18 -5.65
CA LEU A 165 -8.37 20.06 -5.28
C LEU A 165 -8.71 19.49 -3.89
N ARG A 166 -8.93 20.37 -2.92
CA ARG A 166 -9.36 19.93 -1.58
C ARG A 166 -10.66 19.16 -1.62
N LEU A 167 -11.66 19.64 -2.40
CA LEU A 167 -12.94 18.94 -2.56
C LEU A 167 -12.80 17.55 -3.18
N VAL A 168 -11.96 17.45 -4.20
CA VAL A 168 -11.66 16.16 -4.86
C VAL A 168 -11.02 15.19 -3.85
N ASN A 169 -10.04 15.66 -3.08
CA ASN A 169 -9.37 14.83 -2.06
C ASN A 169 -10.33 14.40 -0.93
N GLU A 170 -11.15 15.33 -0.39
CA GLU A 170 -12.16 15.01 0.62
C GLU A 170 -13.17 13.96 0.10
N LEU A 171 -13.58 14.05 -1.17
CA LEU A 171 -14.48 13.08 -1.79
C LEU A 171 -13.81 11.69 -1.92
N MET A 172 -12.53 11.67 -2.28
CA MET A 172 -11.74 10.43 -2.36
C MET A 172 -11.59 9.78 -0.99
N ASP A 173 -11.26 10.56 0.05
CA ASP A 173 -11.13 10.06 1.43
C ASP A 173 -12.44 9.41 1.90
N ILE A 174 -13.59 10.07 1.69
CA ILE A 174 -14.90 9.51 2.01
C ILE A 174 -15.14 8.18 1.28
N ARG A 175 -14.79 8.10 -0.01
CA ARG A 175 -14.97 6.88 -0.80
C ARG A 175 -14.09 5.73 -0.30
N LYS A 176 -12.86 6.02 0.12
CA LYS A 176 -11.97 5.03 0.74
C LYS A 176 -12.55 4.51 2.06
N ILE A 177 -13.09 5.41 2.88
CA ILE A 177 -13.75 5.05 4.15
C ILE A 177 -14.97 4.16 3.90
N ASP A 178 -15.86 4.54 2.97
CA ASP A 178 -17.07 3.78 2.63
C ASP A 178 -16.78 2.33 2.22
N LYS A 179 -15.62 2.11 1.61
CA LYS A 179 -15.19 0.79 1.12
C LYS A 179 -14.34 0.02 2.14
N GLY A 180 -14.09 0.60 3.30
CA GLY A 180 -13.19 0.01 4.29
C GLY A 180 -11.75 -0.15 3.79
N LYS A 181 -11.37 0.61 2.75
CA LYS A 181 -10.01 0.59 2.18
C LYS A 181 -9.09 1.64 2.83
N MET A 182 -9.62 2.54 3.67
CA MET A 182 -8.81 3.49 4.41
C MET A 182 -8.21 2.80 5.63
N MET A 183 -6.91 2.60 5.61
CA MET A 183 -6.14 2.09 6.75
C MET A 183 -5.48 3.27 7.43
N LEU A 184 -5.62 3.36 8.76
CA LEU A 184 -4.94 4.37 9.56
C LEU A 184 -3.59 3.82 10.05
N SER A 185 -2.61 4.71 10.19
CA SER A 185 -1.29 4.42 10.77
C SER A 185 -1.20 5.12 12.12
N PHE A 186 -1.47 4.38 13.20
CA PHE A 186 -1.49 4.94 14.54
C PHE A 186 -0.08 5.11 15.10
N THR A 187 0.22 6.32 15.55
CA THR A 187 1.47 6.69 16.18
C THR A 187 1.19 7.30 17.54
N ASP A 188 2.04 7.04 18.51
CA ASP A 188 1.99 7.72 19.79
C ASP A 188 2.33 9.20 19.60
N THR A 189 1.33 10.06 19.82
CA THR A 189 1.40 11.48 19.44
C THR A 189 1.19 12.36 20.67
N PRO A 190 2.16 13.26 20.99
CA PRO A 190 1.99 14.23 22.05
C PRO A 190 0.92 15.26 21.61
N ILE A 191 -0.26 15.15 22.21
CA ILE A 191 -1.45 15.82 21.68
C ILE A 191 -1.48 17.33 21.94
N VAL A 192 -0.86 17.80 23.03
CA VAL A 192 -0.83 19.23 23.37
C VAL A 192 -0.02 20.03 22.35
N PRO A 193 1.27 19.73 22.07
CA PRO A 193 2.01 20.44 21.01
C PRO A 193 1.36 20.26 19.63
N PHE A 194 0.73 19.10 19.36
CA PHE A 194 0.04 18.88 18.10
C PHE A 194 -1.14 19.85 17.90
N ILE A 195 -1.98 20.06 18.91
CA ILE A 195 -3.12 21.00 18.83
C ILE A 195 -2.64 22.45 18.85
N ASP A 196 -1.59 22.76 19.62
CA ASP A 196 -1.04 24.12 19.71
C ASP A 196 -0.48 24.59 18.35
N ASP A 197 0.29 23.75 17.66
CA ASP A 197 0.76 24.02 16.30
C ASP A 197 -0.39 24.34 15.33
N LEU A 198 -1.51 23.61 15.45
CA LEU A 198 -2.71 23.88 14.63
C LEU A 198 -3.40 25.18 15.03
N CYS A 199 -3.45 25.52 16.31
CA CYS A 199 -3.99 26.80 16.78
C CYS A 199 -3.19 27.97 16.22
N ASP A 200 -1.86 27.85 16.19
CA ASP A 200 -0.96 28.89 15.65
C ASP A 200 -1.25 29.20 14.16
N LEU A 201 -1.64 28.19 13.38
CA LEU A 201 -2.05 28.40 11.98
C LEU A 201 -3.33 29.26 11.85
N PHE A 202 -4.23 29.21 12.84
CA PHE A 202 -5.49 29.97 12.81
C PHE A 202 -5.40 31.32 13.51
N LYS A 203 -4.41 31.57 14.38
CA LYS A 203 -4.21 32.86 15.08
C LYS A 203 -4.26 34.06 14.14
N PRO A 204 -3.53 34.11 12.99
CA PRO A 204 -3.57 35.28 12.11
C PRO A 204 -4.97 35.55 11.51
N VAL A 205 -5.74 34.49 11.26
CA VAL A 205 -7.10 34.61 10.72
C VAL A 205 -8.09 35.03 11.81
N ALA A 206 -7.94 34.49 13.02
CA ALA A 206 -8.73 34.88 14.18
C ALA A 206 -8.49 36.35 14.55
N ASP A 207 -7.22 36.77 14.63
CA ASP A 207 -6.83 38.17 14.90
C ASP A 207 -7.39 39.15 13.86
N SER A 208 -7.42 38.77 12.58
CA SER A 208 -8.02 39.59 11.52
C SER A 208 -9.52 39.82 11.68
N LYS A 209 -10.19 39.04 12.52
CA LYS A 209 -11.62 39.11 12.89
C LYS A 209 -11.85 39.56 14.32
N ASP A 210 -10.81 39.94 15.06
CA ASP A 210 -10.86 40.22 16.50
C ASP A 210 -11.42 39.02 17.33
N ILE A 211 -11.20 37.78 16.88
CA ILE A 211 -11.64 36.56 17.56
C ILE A 211 -10.55 36.14 18.54
N THR A 212 -10.93 35.98 19.82
CA THR A 212 -10.03 35.41 20.83
C THR A 212 -9.99 33.88 20.70
N LEU A 213 -8.81 33.32 20.37
CA LEU A 213 -8.58 31.88 20.28
C LEU A 213 -7.75 31.42 21.50
N THR A 214 -8.31 30.51 22.30
CA THR A 214 -7.63 29.96 23.49
C THR A 214 -7.57 28.44 23.44
N PHE A 215 -6.47 27.89 23.98
CA PHE A 215 -6.32 26.44 24.17
C PHE A 215 -6.02 26.15 25.64
N ASP A 216 -6.97 25.48 26.31
CA ASP A 216 -6.89 25.06 27.71
C ASP A 216 -6.56 23.56 27.76
N HIS A 217 -5.39 23.23 28.32
CA HIS A 217 -4.92 21.86 28.50
C HIS A 217 -4.45 21.60 29.93
N GLU A 218 -4.92 22.39 30.90
CA GLU A 218 -4.47 22.39 32.29
C GLU A 218 -4.45 20.98 32.89
N GLY A 219 -3.27 20.55 33.36
CA GLY A 219 -3.04 19.23 33.93
C GLY A 219 -2.86 18.07 32.92
N HIS A 220 -2.75 18.37 31.61
CA HIS A 220 -2.64 17.36 30.54
C HIS A 220 -1.41 17.57 29.62
N ASP A 221 -0.37 18.28 30.09
CA ASP A 221 0.79 18.68 29.26
C ASP A 221 1.53 17.48 28.63
N ASP A 222 1.59 16.36 29.34
CA ASP A 222 2.27 15.13 28.89
C ASP A 222 1.29 14.09 28.30
N MET A 223 0.08 14.51 27.86
CA MET A 223 -0.88 13.56 27.31
C MET A 223 -0.47 13.07 25.93
N GLU A 224 -0.34 11.75 25.79
CA GLU A 224 -0.08 11.05 24.54
C GLU A 224 -1.33 10.32 24.06
N LEU A 225 -1.63 10.45 22.75
CA LEU A 225 -2.74 9.77 22.08
C LEU A 225 -2.24 8.93 20.90
N TRP A 226 -2.73 7.71 20.83
CA TRP A 226 -2.55 6.87 19.66
C TRP A 226 -3.51 7.28 18.56
N VAL A 227 -3.05 8.12 17.64
CA VAL A 227 -3.80 8.63 16.50
C VAL A 227 -2.99 8.51 15.21
N ASP A 228 -3.66 8.60 14.08
CA ASP A 228 -3.01 8.83 12.79
C ASP A 228 -2.85 10.36 12.62
N PRO A 229 -1.64 10.92 12.73
CA PRO A 229 -1.46 12.37 12.78
C PRO A 229 -1.99 13.09 11.55
N ALA A 230 -1.80 12.52 10.34
CA ALA A 230 -2.21 13.13 9.09
C ALA A 230 -3.74 13.18 8.92
N ASN A 231 -4.45 12.18 9.43
CA ASN A 231 -5.90 12.15 9.38
C ASN A 231 -6.53 12.83 10.59
N PHE A 232 -5.84 12.86 11.73
CA PHE A 232 -6.27 13.60 12.93
C PHE A 232 -6.15 15.11 12.72
N ASP A 233 -5.10 15.57 12.01
CA ASP A 233 -4.96 16.96 11.53
C ASP A 233 -6.24 17.42 10.80
N LYS A 234 -6.77 16.62 9.86
CA LYS A 234 -8.00 16.94 9.11
C LYS A 234 -9.21 17.12 10.03
N ILE A 235 -9.29 16.37 11.14
CA ILE A 235 -10.38 16.49 12.12
C ILE A 235 -10.32 17.85 12.80
N ILE A 236 -9.17 18.17 13.41
CA ILE A 236 -9.00 19.41 14.18
C ILE A 236 -9.10 20.64 13.27
N MET A 237 -8.42 20.61 12.11
CA MET A 237 -8.48 21.69 11.10
C MET A 237 -9.91 21.99 10.64
N ASN A 238 -10.73 20.97 10.44
CA ASN A 238 -12.12 21.16 10.00
C ASN A 238 -12.98 21.77 11.13
N LEU A 239 -12.78 21.34 12.38
CA LEU A 239 -13.50 21.92 13.53
C LEU A 239 -13.10 23.38 13.76
N LEU A 240 -11.78 23.69 13.75
CA LEU A 240 -11.27 25.05 13.89
C LEU A 240 -11.71 25.97 12.75
N SER A 241 -11.61 25.47 11.51
CA SER A 241 -12.07 26.22 10.33
C SER A 241 -13.56 26.57 10.41
N ASN A 242 -14.40 25.65 10.90
CA ASN A 242 -15.81 25.89 11.10
C ASN A 242 -16.04 26.91 12.24
N ALA A 243 -15.34 26.78 13.36
CA ALA A 243 -15.43 27.72 14.47
C ALA A 243 -15.09 29.16 14.01
N VAL A 244 -13.93 29.36 13.36
CA VAL A 244 -13.52 30.69 12.84
C VAL A 244 -14.48 31.23 11.77
N LYS A 245 -15.07 30.34 10.96
CA LYS A 245 -16.01 30.72 9.90
C LYS A 245 -17.33 31.22 10.46
N TYR A 246 -17.88 30.57 11.49
CA TYR A 246 -19.22 30.85 12.00
C TYR A 246 -19.24 31.76 13.24
N THR A 247 -18.07 32.07 13.80
CA THR A 247 -17.93 33.08 14.86
C THR A 247 -17.91 34.48 14.24
N PRO A 248 -18.74 35.42 14.74
CA PRO A 248 -18.71 36.82 14.33
C PRO A 248 -17.42 37.51 14.81
N ASN A 249 -17.15 38.70 14.26
CA ASN A 249 -16.03 39.52 14.72
C ASN A 249 -16.19 39.88 16.21
N GLY A 250 -15.09 39.81 16.96
CA GLY A 250 -15.10 40.05 18.42
C GLY A 250 -15.58 38.86 19.26
N GLY A 251 -15.78 37.70 18.63
CA GLY A 251 -16.19 36.48 19.32
C GLY A 251 -15.04 35.73 19.98
N LYS A 252 -15.34 34.55 20.55
CA LYS A 252 -14.38 33.70 21.26
C LYS A 252 -14.46 32.27 20.75
N ILE A 253 -13.31 31.62 20.66
CA ILE A 253 -13.17 30.17 20.36
C ILE A 253 -12.29 29.58 21.44
N ASP A 254 -12.84 28.62 22.18
CA ASP A 254 -12.13 27.90 23.23
C ASP A 254 -11.95 26.45 22.84
N ILE A 255 -10.71 26.00 22.82
CA ILE A 255 -10.36 24.59 22.69
C ILE A 255 -10.01 24.09 24.09
N LYS A 256 -10.54 22.93 24.46
CA LYS A 256 -10.24 22.35 25.78
C LYS A 256 -9.91 20.87 25.63
N LEU A 257 -8.78 20.46 26.26
CA LEU A 257 -8.36 19.07 26.39
C LEU A 257 -8.64 18.60 27.81
N ALA A 258 -9.28 17.45 27.95
CA ALA A 258 -9.55 16.80 29.22
C ALA A 258 -9.43 15.29 29.09
N SER A 259 -9.33 14.57 30.18
CA SER A 259 -9.43 13.12 30.23
C SER A 259 -10.66 12.69 31.03
N GLY A 260 -11.25 11.56 30.64
CA GLY A 260 -12.42 11.03 31.32
C GLY A 260 -12.46 9.51 31.37
N THR A 261 -13.32 8.99 32.24
CA THR A 261 -13.65 7.56 32.31
C THR A 261 -15.16 7.40 32.20
N ASP A 262 -15.61 6.38 31.49
CA ASP A 262 -17.02 6.00 31.41
C ASP A 262 -17.20 4.59 31.95
N ASP A 263 -17.61 4.48 33.20
CA ASP A 263 -17.78 3.21 33.90
C ASP A 263 -18.95 2.37 33.37
N ASN A 264 -19.81 2.95 32.55
CA ASN A 264 -20.92 2.23 31.90
C ASN A 264 -20.53 1.56 30.57
N THR A 265 -19.31 1.81 30.07
CA THR A 265 -18.84 1.29 28.79
C THR A 265 -17.71 0.27 29.00
N THR A 266 -17.92 -0.96 28.56
CA THR A 266 -16.87 -2.02 28.54
C THR A 266 -16.02 -1.98 27.24
N GLY A 267 -16.20 -0.95 26.39
CA GLY A 267 -15.53 -0.79 25.09
C GLY A 267 -14.26 0.08 25.14
N PRO A 268 -13.68 0.39 23.99
CA PRO A 268 -12.46 1.20 23.88
C PRO A 268 -12.54 2.57 24.56
N LEU A 269 -13.72 3.16 24.65
CA LEU A 269 -13.98 4.46 25.26
C LEU A 269 -14.18 4.41 26.80
N HIS A 270 -13.81 3.30 27.46
CA HIS A 270 -13.82 3.27 28.94
C HIS A 270 -12.89 4.35 29.54
N ARG A 271 -11.72 4.58 28.92
CA ARG A 271 -10.83 5.72 29.21
C ARG A 271 -10.62 6.50 27.91
N TYR A 272 -10.85 7.80 27.96
CA TYR A 272 -10.79 8.64 26.77
C TYR A 272 -10.15 10.01 27.05
N ALA A 273 -9.56 10.58 26.00
CA ALA A 273 -9.28 12.00 25.91
C ALA A 273 -10.49 12.69 25.28
N GLU A 274 -10.91 13.81 25.86
CA GLU A 274 -11.96 14.66 25.36
C GLU A 274 -11.36 15.96 24.83
N ILE A 275 -11.54 16.23 23.54
CA ILE A 275 -11.16 17.47 22.88
C ILE A 275 -12.45 18.20 22.54
N SER A 276 -12.67 19.36 23.14
CA SER A 276 -13.85 20.18 22.83
C SER A 276 -13.43 21.48 22.15
N VAL A 277 -14.15 21.84 21.08
CA VAL A 277 -14.02 23.12 20.38
C VAL A 277 -15.34 23.87 20.56
N THR A 278 -15.29 24.96 21.33
CA THR A 278 -16.44 25.79 21.65
C THR A 278 -16.34 27.13 20.97
N ASP A 279 -17.35 27.55 20.26
CA ASP A 279 -17.44 28.86 19.60
C ASP A 279 -18.60 29.68 20.13
N THR A 280 -18.49 31.02 20.01
CA THR A 280 -19.58 31.97 20.31
C THR A 280 -20.33 32.40 19.06
N GLY A 281 -20.47 31.47 18.09
CA GLY A 281 -21.09 31.72 16.81
C GLY A 281 -22.62 31.65 16.82
N ILE A 282 -23.17 31.45 15.63
CA ILE A 282 -24.63 31.42 15.43
C ILE A 282 -25.35 30.23 16.10
N GLY A 283 -24.58 29.20 16.49
CA GLY A 283 -25.12 27.95 17.02
C GLY A 283 -25.75 27.04 15.98
N ILE A 284 -26.09 25.81 16.38
CA ILE A 284 -26.73 24.81 15.53
C ILE A 284 -28.05 24.37 16.19
N PRO A 285 -29.20 24.63 15.53
CA PRO A 285 -30.49 24.22 16.04
C PRO A 285 -30.54 22.70 16.32
N GLU A 286 -31.21 22.30 17.41
CA GLU A 286 -31.28 20.89 17.82
C GLU A 286 -31.83 19.98 16.72
N SER A 287 -32.80 20.44 15.94
CA SER A 287 -33.37 19.72 14.79
C SER A 287 -32.37 19.43 13.68
N GLU A 288 -31.27 20.20 13.58
CA GLU A 288 -30.27 20.11 12.53
C GLU A 288 -29.05 19.26 12.94
N ARG A 289 -28.78 19.10 14.25
CA ARG A 289 -27.60 18.44 14.82
C ARG A 289 -27.38 17.02 14.29
N GLN A 290 -28.46 16.24 14.13
CA GLN A 290 -28.36 14.88 13.57
C GLN A 290 -28.11 14.87 12.06
N HIS A 291 -28.35 15.98 11.37
CA HIS A 291 -28.27 16.07 9.92
C HIS A 291 -26.95 16.63 9.40
N ILE A 292 -26.26 17.47 10.20
CA ILE A 292 -25.02 18.13 9.76
C ILE A 292 -23.86 17.17 9.48
N PHE A 293 -23.90 15.93 9.97
CA PHE A 293 -22.95 14.87 9.67
C PHE A 293 -23.33 14.08 8.39
N LYS A 294 -24.51 14.37 7.78
CA LYS A 294 -24.89 13.77 6.50
C LYS A 294 -24.13 14.43 5.35
N ARG A 295 -23.84 13.66 4.31
CA ARG A 295 -23.14 14.16 3.11
C ARG A 295 -23.93 15.26 2.43
N PHE A 296 -23.22 16.30 1.98
CA PHE A 296 -23.76 17.44 1.23
C PHE A 296 -24.84 18.22 2.01
N TYR A 297 -25.00 17.94 3.30
CA TYR A 297 -25.96 18.65 4.10
C TYR A 297 -25.42 20.01 4.56
N GLN A 298 -26.26 21.03 4.49
CA GLN A 298 -25.98 22.39 4.95
C GLN A 298 -27.23 22.94 5.60
N VAL A 299 -27.08 23.64 6.71
CA VAL A 299 -28.21 24.32 7.37
C VAL A 299 -28.76 25.41 6.44
N ARG A 300 -30.05 25.33 6.10
CA ARG A 300 -30.74 26.30 5.26
C ARG A 300 -30.72 27.67 5.96
N ASN A 301 -30.14 28.68 5.38
CA ASN A 301 -30.04 30.10 5.76
C ASN A 301 -28.60 30.63 5.97
N ASN A 302 -27.56 29.86 5.72
CA ASN A 302 -26.20 30.38 5.83
C ASN A 302 -25.70 30.95 4.53
N GLN A 303 -25.50 32.27 4.48
CA GLN A 303 -24.87 32.98 3.35
C GLN A 303 -23.37 32.65 3.20
N THR A 304 -22.78 31.95 4.17
CA THR A 304 -21.39 31.50 4.16
C THR A 304 -21.31 30.08 3.58
N GLY A 305 -21.15 29.98 2.26
CA GLY A 305 -21.09 28.72 1.53
C GLY A 305 -20.09 27.69 2.09
N GLY A 306 -20.52 26.45 2.19
CA GLY A 306 -19.69 25.28 2.54
C GLY A 306 -19.85 24.19 1.46
N THR A 307 -19.24 23.03 1.64
CA THR A 307 -19.35 21.89 0.74
C THR A 307 -20.32 20.83 1.28
N GLY A 308 -20.58 20.86 2.59
CA GLY A 308 -21.35 19.82 3.30
C GLY A 308 -20.63 18.46 3.38
N VAL A 309 -19.31 18.43 3.08
CA VAL A 309 -18.50 17.22 3.05
C VAL A 309 -17.63 17.11 4.31
N GLY A 310 -17.12 18.23 4.82
CA GLY A 310 -16.11 18.26 5.89
C GLY A 310 -16.57 17.57 7.19
N LEU A 311 -17.73 17.93 7.74
CA LEU A 311 -18.22 17.32 9.00
C LEU A 311 -18.54 15.83 8.85
N HIS A 312 -19.01 15.41 7.68
CA HIS A 312 -19.19 13.99 7.39
C HIS A 312 -17.86 13.24 7.40
N LEU A 313 -16.81 13.79 6.76
CA LEU A 313 -15.46 13.23 6.77
C LEU A 313 -14.91 13.20 8.20
N THR A 314 -15.04 14.31 8.95
CA THR A 314 -14.63 14.38 10.37
C THR A 314 -15.27 13.28 11.21
N SER A 315 -16.59 13.11 11.13
CA SER A 315 -17.28 12.04 11.88
C SER A 315 -16.82 10.65 11.46
N SER A 316 -16.54 10.45 10.18
CA SER A 316 -16.05 9.16 9.66
C SER A 316 -14.63 8.86 10.11
N LEU A 317 -13.73 9.84 10.08
CA LEU A 317 -12.36 9.72 10.58
C LEU A 317 -12.32 9.45 12.09
N ILE A 318 -13.15 10.16 12.89
CA ILE A 318 -13.25 9.93 14.33
C ILE A 318 -13.70 8.49 14.62
N LYS A 319 -14.66 7.96 13.85
CA LYS A 319 -15.09 6.55 13.99
C LYS A 319 -13.97 5.56 13.66
N LEU A 320 -13.13 5.86 12.65
CA LEU A 320 -11.96 5.05 12.34
C LEU A 320 -10.90 5.11 13.45
N HIS A 321 -10.83 6.21 14.23
CA HIS A 321 -10.02 6.32 15.44
C HIS A 321 -10.72 5.71 16.68
N TYR A 322 -11.80 4.93 16.49
CA TYR A 322 -12.61 4.33 17.56
C TYR A 322 -13.23 5.35 18.51
N GLY A 323 -13.29 6.61 18.09
CA GLY A 323 -13.82 7.74 18.85
C GLY A 323 -15.29 8.06 18.55
N THR A 324 -15.78 9.09 19.26
CA THR A 324 -17.13 9.67 19.08
C THR A 324 -17.06 11.18 18.95
N ILE A 325 -18.02 11.76 18.23
CA ILE A 325 -18.22 13.20 18.13
C ILE A 325 -19.66 13.54 18.51
N ASN A 326 -19.83 14.51 19.41
CA ASN A 326 -21.10 15.05 19.85
C ASN A 326 -21.15 16.56 19.65
N ILE A 327 -22.36 17.10 19.65
CA ILE A 327 -22.63 18.54 19.53
C ILE A 327 -23.47 18.96 20.74
N GLU A 328 -22.98 19.97 21.39
CA GLU A 328 -23.61 20.58 22.57
C GLU A 328 -23.82 22.08 22.32
N ASP A 329 -24.66 22.71 23.13
CA ASP A 329 -24.73 24.16 23.16
C ASP A 329 -23.50 24.72 23.88
N ASN A 330 -23.13 25.95 23.54
CA ASN A 330 -22.09 26.65 24.28
C ASN A 330 -22.61 26.90 25.71
N PRO A 331 -21.93 26.41 26.77
CA PRO A 331 -22.39 26.59 28.16
C PRO A 331 -22.35 28.06 28.62
N GLU A 332 -21.58 28.92 27.96
CA GLU A 332 -21.43 30.34 28.28
C GLU A 332 -22.41 31.24 27.54
N GLY A 333 -23.26 30.69 26.64
CA GLY A 333 -24.24 31.48 25.90
C GLY A 333 -24.53 30.97 24.51
N GLN A 334 -24.65 31.86 23.53
CA GLN A 334 -24.90 31.49 22.16
C GLN A 334 -23.63 30.89 21.53
N GLY A 335 -23.75 29.81 20.73
CA GLY A 335 -22.67 29.16 20.02
C GLY A 335 -22.81 27.65 19.95
N THR A 336 -21.74 27.01 19.51
CA THR A 336 -21.67 25.54 19.37
C THR A 336 -20.46 25.00 20.11
N ARG A 337 -20.62 23.85 20.77
CA ARG A 337 -19.53 23.04 21.31
C ARG A 337 -19.49 21.69 20.61
N PHE A 338 -18.42 21.43 19.87
CA PHE A 338 -18.10 20.10 19.36
C PHE A 338 -17.26 19.36 20.38
N VAL A 339 -17.68 18.16 20.75
CA VAL A 339 -16.99 17.29 21.71
C VAL A 339 -16.54 16.03 21.01
N VAL A 340 -15.23 15.83 20.91
CA VAL A 340 -14.58 14.66 20.32
C VAL A 340 -13.96 13.84 21.45
N ARG A 341 -14.30 12.54 21.52
CA ARG A 341 -13.70 11.59 22.48
C ARG A 341 -12.92 10.54 21.71
N ILE A 342 -11.65 10.37 22.09
CA ILE A 342 -10.72 9.39 21.50
C ILE A 342 -10.26 8.46 22.62
N PRO A 343 -10.23 7.12 22.41
CA PRO A 343 -9.76 6.17 23.41
C PRO A 343 -8.30 6.44 23.81
N LEU A 344 -8.00 6.31 25.10
CA LEU A 344 -6.64 6.32 25.62
C LEU A 344 -6.03 4.92 25.53
N GLY A 345 -4.72 4.85 25.22
CA GLY A 345 -3.99 3.58 25.07
C GLY A 345 -4.13 2.99 23.67
N HIS A 346 -3.51 1.83 23.46
CA HIS A 346 -3.43 1.18 22.15
C HIS A 346 -3.95 -0.26 22.12
N GLU A 347 -4.46 -0.78 23.25
CA GLU A 347 -4.89 -2.17 23.37
C GLU A 347 -6.07 -2.52 22.45
N HIS A 348 -6.83 -1.53 22.02
CA HIS A 348 -7.98 -1.68 21.11
C HIS A 348 -7.60 -1.61 19.64
N LEU A 349 -6.34 -1.26 19.33
CA LEU A 349 -5.87 -1.04 17.97
C LEU A 349 -5.32 -2.34 17.34
N PRO A 350 -5.58 -2.59 16.05
CA PRO A 350 -4.99 -3.72 15.34
C PRO A 350 -3.45 -3.57 15.23
N VAL A 351 -2.72 -4.63 15.52
CA VAL A 351 -1.23 -4.63 15.52
C VAL A 351 -0.63 -4.19 14.17
N ASN A 352 -1.29 -4.50 13.07
CA ASN A 352 -0.87 -4.11 11.72
C ASN A 352 -1.10 -2.63 11.37
N GLN A 353 -1.74 -1.87 12.27
CA GLN A 353 -1.96 -0.42 12.13
C GLN A 353 -1.11 0.39 13.13
N LEU A 354 -0.37 -0.28 14.01
CA LEU A 354 0.52 0.37 14.96
C LEU A 354 1.87 0.65 14.30
N ASN A 355 2.23 1.92 14.23
CA ASN A 355 3.56 2.36 13.82
C ASN A 355 4.39 2.57 15.10
N ILE A 356 5.01 1.48 15.60
CA ILE A 356 5.88 1.52 16.78
C ILE A 356 7.28 1.89 16.28
N PRO A 357 7.84 3.05 16.63
CA PRO A 357 9.21 3.39 16.25
C PRO A 357 10.17 2.42 16.94
N LEU A 358 10.95 1.67 16.18
CA LEU A 358 12.17 1.05 16.66
C LEU A 358 13.07 2.20 17.16
N ALA A 359 13.37 2.18 18.47
CA ALA A 359 14.01 3.23 19.24
C ALA A 359 15.11 3.99 18.48
N GLN A 360 15.04 5.32 18.59
CA GLN A 360 15.95 6.38 18.12
C GLN A 360 15.64 6.97 16.73
N SER A 361 14.74 7.92 16.71
CA SER A 361 14.99 9.19 15.98
C SER A 361 13.95 10.24 16.38
N SER A 362 14.45 11.42 16.63
CA SER A 362 13.83 12.68 17.02
C SER A 362 12.48 12.97 16.37
N VAL A 363 11.58 13.55 17.17
CA VAL A 363 10.27 14.13 16.89
C VAL A 363 10.15 14.68 15.47
N PRO A 364 9.14 14.25 14.67
CA PRO A 364 8.85 14.90 13.40
C PRO A 364 8.27 16.29 13.67
N LYS A 365 9.01 17.32 13.30
CA LYS A 365 8.47 18.67 13.20
C LYS A 365 7.33 18.66 12.19
N HIS A 366 6.15 19.12 12.60
CA HIS A 366 5.01 19.37 11.73
C HIS A 366 5.45 20.19 10.52
N THR A 367 5.55 19.57 9.38
CA THR A 367 5.75 20.22 8.10
C THR A 367 4.51 20.05 7.25
N THR A 368 3.66 21.06 7.30
CA THR A 368 2.68 21.37 6.27
C THR A 368 3.36 21.24 4.90
N ASN A 369 2.96 20.24 4.09
CA ASN A 369 3.24 20.14 2.65
C ASN A 369 4.56 20.77 2.17
N MET A 370 5.69 20.41 2.71
CA MET A 370 7.00 20.72 2.16
C MET A 370 7.78 19.44 1.89
N VAL A 371 8.22 19.33 0.66
CA VAL A 371 9.23 18.39 0.19
C VAL A 371 10.34 18.31 1.24
N LEU A 372 10.64 17.11 1.75
CA LEU A 372 11.90 16.86 2.44
C LEU A 372 13.04 17.03 1.43
N VAL A 373 13.42 18.29 1.23
CA VAL A 373 14.75 18.64 0.77
C VAL A 373 15.59 18.66 2.06
N PRO A 374 16.69 17.93 2.17
CA PRO A 374 17.62 18.09 3.29
C PRO A 374 17.97 19.57 3.41
N ASP A 375 17.88 20.15 4.61
CA ASP A 375 18.39 21.48 4.92
C ASP A 375 19.89 21.52 4.57
N ILE A 376 20.18 21.99 3.38
CA ILE A 376 21.53 22.42 3.02
C ILE A 376 21.50 23.93 3.16
N ASN A 377 22.22 24.43 4.14
CA ASN A 377 22.47 25.83 4.39
C ASN A 377 22.64 26.63 3.09
N GLU A 378 21.83 27.68 2.97
CA GLU A 378 21.99 28.72 1.95
C GLU A 378 23.35 29.41 2.14
N THR A 379 24.36 28.93 1.44
CA THR A 379 25.52 29.75 1.02
C THR A 379 26.17 29.03 -0.16
N ASP A 380 25.65 29.25 -1.35
CA ASP A 380 26.48 29.34 -2.55
C ASP A 380 25.67 29.96 -3.69
N ASN A 381 25.81 31.27 -3.79
CA ASN A 381 25.51 32.03 -5.01
C ASN A 381 26.64 31.76 -6.03
N ASP A 382 26.73 30.57 -6.53
CA ASP A 382 27.51 30.33 -7.74
C ASP A 382 26.58 30.20 -8.93
N ASN A 383 26.54 31.31 -9.70
CA ASN A 383 26.10 31.33 -11.08
C ASN A 383 27.04 30.50 -11.95
N VAL A 384 27.06 29.18 -11.71
CA VAL A 384 27.67 28.22 -12.63
C VAL A 384 26.72 28.09 -13.81
N LYS A 385 27.08 28.70 -14.94
CA LYS A 385 26.49 28.38 -16.25
C LYS A 385 26.60 26.85 -16.42
N VAL A 386 25.51 26.17 -16.12
CA VAL A 386 25.39 24.71 -16.36
C VAL A 386 25.60 24.48 -17.84
N LYS A 387 26.64 23.75 -18.21
CA LYS A 387 26.79 23.24 -19.57
C LYS A 387 25.56 22.35 -19.80
N VAL A 388 24.73 22.70 -20.79
CA VAL A 388 23.56 21.95 -21.26
C VAL A 388 24.06 20.62 -21.88
N SER A 389 24.51 19.68 -21.04
CA SER A 389 25.04 18.39 -21.50
C SER A 389 24.22 17.23 -20.98
N GLU A 390 23.53 17.39 -19.85
CA GLU A 390 22.76 16.34 -19.21
C GLU A 390 21.42 16.13 -19.90
N ARG A 391 21.06 14.85 -20.06
CA ARG A 391 19.87 14.42 -20.77
C ARG A 391 18.82 13.91 -19.79
N VAL A 392 17.63 14.48 -19.84
CA VAL A 392 16.48 14.10 -19.01
C VAL A 392 15.40 13.49 -19.91
N LEU A 393 14.87 12.32 -19.55
CA LEU A 393 13.73 11.71 -20.22
C LEU A 393 12.45 11.98 -19.42
N VAL A 394 11.46 12.59 -20.07
CA VAL A 394 10.13 12.83 -19.50
C VAL A 394 9.13 11.86 -20.10
N VAL A 395 8.48 11.08 -19.24
CA VAL A 395 7.52 10.03 -19.59
C VAL A 395 6.16 10.42 -18.98
N GLU A 396 5.23 10.81 -19.81
CA GLU A 396 3.91 11.32 -19.40
C GLU A 396 2.93 11.05 -20.54
N ASP A 397 1.77 10.47 -20.28
CA ASP A 397 0.77 10.17 -21.30
C ASP A 397 -0.02 11.41 -21.73
N ASP A 398 -0.26 12.35 -20.81
CA ASP A 398 -0.89 13.62 -21.12
C ASP A 398 0.07 14.52 -21.91
N GLU A 399 -0.31 14.87 -23.15
CA GLU A 399 0.51 15.66 -24.07
C GLU A 399 0.77 17.09 -23.55
N GLU A 400 -0.21 17.72 -22.89
CA GLU A 400 -0.09 19.09 -22.39
C GLU A 400 0.89 19.15 -21.21
N ILE A 401 0.80 18.21 -20.26
CA ILE A 401 1.75 18.13 -19.14
C ILE A 401 3.14 17.77 -19.65
N ARG A 402 3.24 16.79 -20.53
CA ARG A 402 4.51 16.38 -21.13
C ARG A 402 5.22 17.54 -21.79
N ASN A 403 4.50 18.29 -22.63
CA ASN A 403 5.03 19.47 -23.31
C ASN A 403 5.38 20.60 -22.34
N TYR A 404 4.55 20.85 -21.31
CA TYR A 404 4.83 21.84 -20.29
C TYR A 404 6.11 21.52 -19.49
N VAL A 405 6.23 20.31 -18.97
CA VAL A 405 7.40 19.86 -18.19
C VAL A 405 8.66 19.87 -19.07
N ALA A 406 8.55 19.37 -20.31
CA ALA A 406 9.66 19.38 -21.25
C ALA A 406 10.11 20.79 -21.60
N HIS A 407 9.20 21.73 -21.82
CA HIS A 407 9.51 23.14 -22.10
C HIS A 407 10.28 23.77 -20.94
N GLU A 408 9.79 23.64 -19.73
CA GLU A 408 10.42 24.25 -18.54
C GLU A 408 11.82 23.64 -18.26
N LEU A 409 11.98 22.33 -18.42
CA LEU A 409 13.27 21.66 -18.24
C LEU A 409 14.25 21.92 -19.38
N SER A 410 13.78 22.22 -20.59
CA SER A 410 14.63 22.47 -21.77
C SER A 410 15.53 23.68 -21.62
N THR A 411 15.20 24.61 -20.70
CA THR A 411 16.04 25.77 -20.36
C THR A 411 17.33 25.36 -19.65
N HIS A 412 17.36 24.16 -19.04
CA HIS A 412 18.46 23.66 -18.20
C HIS A 412 19.09 22.38 -18.71
N TYR A 413 18.34 21.51 -19.42
CA TYR A 413 18.72 20.16 -19.81
C TYR A 413 18.36 19.86 -21.27
N LYS A 414 18.95 18.80 -21.83
CA LYS A 414 18.46 18.19 -23.07
C LYS A 414 17.30 17.26 -22.71
N VAL A 415 16.12 17.53 -23.22
CA VAL A 415 14.91 16.79 -22.84
C VAL A 415 14.42 15.93 -24.00
N ASP A 416 14.31 14.64 -23.76
CA ASP A 416 13.58 13.70 -24.61
C ASP A 416 12.21 13.42 -23.95
N THR A 417 11.20 13.09 -24.75
CA THR A 417 9.85 12.84 -24.27
C THR A 417 9.25 11.58 -24.88
N CYS A 418 8.42 10.87 -24.14
CA CYS A 418 7.59 9.78 -24.64
C CYS A 418 6.29 9.63 -23.84
N ALA A 419 5.33 8.87 -24.39
CA ALA A 419 3.98 8.81 -23.86
C ALA A 419 3.70 7.66 -22.90
N ASN A 420 4.57 6.66 -22.80
CA ASN A 420 4.37 5.48 -21.94
C ASN A 420 5.70 4.82 -21.55
N GLY A 421 5.65 3.95 -20.54
CA GLY A 421 6.85 3.28 -20.03
C GLY A 421 7.51 2.32 -21.01
N LYS A 422 6.79 1.80 -21.99
CA LYS A 422 7.36 0.90 -23.02
C LYS A 422 8.23 1.66 -23.99
N GLU A 423 7.74 2.77 -24.53
CA GLU A 423 8.53 3.69 -25.35
C GLU A 423 9.75 4.21 -24.59
N ALA A 424 9.57 4.53 -23.29
CA ALA A 424 10.66 4.96 -22.44
C ALA A 424 11.80 3.93 -22.38
N LEU A 425 11.50 2.65 -22.19
CA LEU A 425 12.51 1.60 -22.18
C LEU A 425 13.24 1.51 -23.52
N ASP A 426 12.54 1.61 -24.65
CA ASP A 426 13.14 1.59 -25.98
C ASP A 426 14.12 2.75 -26.19
N ILE A 427 13.78 3.94 -25.68
CA ILE A 427 14.65 5.12 -25.71
C ILE A 427 15.86 4.89 -24.79
N ILE A 428 15.65 4.45 -23.55
CA ILE A 428 16.69 4.21 -22.55
C ILE A 428 17.72 3.18 -23.05
N PHE A 429 17.28 2.12 -23.73
CA PHE A 429 18.20 1.11 -24.29
C PHE A 429 19.01 1.63 -25.48
N LYS A 430 18.44 2.54 -26.28
CA LYS A 430 19.15 3.15 -27.42
C LYS A 430 20.13 4.22 -26.97
N GLN A 431 19.71 5.06 -26.05
CA GLN A 431 20.48 6.18 -25.57
C GLN A 431 20.09 6.51 -24.12
N GLN A 432 20.97 6.12 -23.19
CA GLN A 432 20.73 6.27 -21.76
C GLN A 432 20.61 7.75 -21.38
N PRO A 433 19.52 8.17 -20.72
CA PRO A 433 19.40 9.48 -20.09
C PRO A 433 20.17 9.52 -18.77
N ASP A 434 20.51 10.72 -18.31
CA ASP A 434 21.13 10.94 -17.00
C ASP A 434 20.07 10.92 -15.86
N LEU A 435 18.77 11.13 -16.20
CA LEU A 435 17.66 11.06 -15.26
C LEU A 435 16.35 10.77 -16.01
N VAL A 436 15.44 10.06 -15.36
CA VAL A 436 14.07 9.81 -15.86
C VAL A 436 13.06 10.45 -14.93
N ILE A 437 12.11 11.20 -15.50
CA ILE A 437 10.91 11.69 -14.83
C ILE A 437 9.74 10.92 -15.43
N SER A 438 8.94 10.24 -14.62
CA SER A 438 7.82 9.44 -15.12
C SER A 438 6.55 9.68 -14.33
N ASP A 439 5.41 9.82 -15.02
CA ASP A 439 4.13 9.65 -14.36
C ASP A 439 3.98 8.20 -13.86
N VAL A 440 3.24 8.05 -12.77
CA VAL A 440 2.90 6.74 -12.22
C VAL A 440 1.83 6.05 -13.07
N MET A 441 0.77 6.77 -13.45
CA MET A 441 -0.39 6.19 -14.14
C MET A 441 -0.33 6.46 -15.65
N MET A 442 0.13 5.47 -16.42
CA MET A 442 0.22 5.55 -17.87
C MET A 442 -0.27 4.25 -18.52
N PRO A 443 -0.77 4.31 -19.78
CA PRO A 443 -1.18 3.13 -20.53
C PRO A 443 0.03 2.24 -20.89
N GLU A 444 -0.23 1.00 -21.24
CA GLU A 444 0.71 -0.05 -21.65
C GLU A 444 1.72 -0.47 -20.57
N MET A 445 2.47 0.45 -19.99
CA MET A 445 3.40 0.24 -18.88
C MET A 445 3.39 1.47 -17.98
N ASP A 446 2.99 1.26 -16.74
CA ASP A 446 2.98 2.30 -15.71
C ASP A 446 4.38 2.69 -15.22
N GLY A 447 4.49 3.84 -14.53
CA GLY A 447 5.76 4.36 -14.03
C GLY A 447 6.39 3.51 -12.94
N LEU A 448 5.60 2.76 -12.15
CA LEU A 448 6.13 1.86 -11.11
C LEU A 448 6.80 0.65 -11.76
N GLU A 449 6.17 0.05 -12.75
CA GLU A 449 6.76 -1.08 -13.49
C GLU A 449 7.98 -0.63 -14.31
N LEU A 450 7.93 0.55 -14.92
CA LEU A 450 9.10 1.16 -15.59
C LEU A 450 10.27 1.30 -14.60
N THR A 451 10.03 1.91 -13.43
CA THR A 451 11.03 2.10 -12.38
C THR A 451 11.60 0.77 -11.93
N ARG A 452 10.73 -0.21 -11.65
CA ARG A 452 11.14 -1.56 -11.23
C ARG A 452 12.04 -2.24 -12.28
N ARG A 453 11.75 -2.08 -13.57
CA ARG A 453 12.59 -2.60 -14.66
C ARG A 453 13.92 -1.88 -14.77
N ILE A 454 13.94 -0.55 -14.63
CA ILE A 454 15.19 0.23 -14.61
C ILE A 454 16.06 -0.23 -13.43
N LYS A 455 15.50 -0.26 -12.20
CA LYS A 455 16.25 -0.57 -10.97
C LYS A 455 16.68 -2.04 -10.86
N LYS A 456 15.93 -2.97 -11.43
CA LYS A 456 16.33 -4.39 -11.51
C LYS A 456 17.38 -4.64 -12.59
N ASN A 457 17.50 -3.78 -13.59
CA ASN A 457 18.47 -3.96 -14.66
C ASN A 457 19.84 -3.39 -14.23
N ILE A 458 20.81 -4.27 -14.10
CA ILE A 458 22.17 -3.95 -13.67
C ILE A 458 22.83 -2.83 -14.52
N ASN A 459 22.39 -2.63 -15.76
CA ASN A 459 22.94 -1.63 -16.68
C ASN A 459 22.26 -0.27 -16.56
N LEU A 460 21.07 -0.22 -15.92
CA LEU A 460 20.20 0.95 -15.88
C LEU A 460 19.92 1.41 -14.46
N ASN A 461 20.23 0.59 -13.44
CA ASN A 461 19.88 0.85 -12.03
C ASN A 461 20.49 2.14 -11.46
N HIS A 462 21.58 2.65 -12.08
CA HIS A 462 22.22 3.91 -11.71
C HIS A 462 21.44 5.14 -12.18
N ILE A 463 20.51 4.99 -13.13
CA ILE A 463 19.71 6.11 -13.62
C ILE A 463 18.71 6.51 -12.52
N PRO A 464 18.78 7.77 -12.00
CA PRO A 464 17.81 8.25 -11.04
C PRO A 464 16.43 8.40 -11.70
N VAL A 465 15.41 8.01 -10.95
CA VAL A 465 14.01 8.07 -11.40
C VAL A 465 13.20 8.94 -10.43
N VAL A 466 12.57 9.97 -10.97
CA VAL A 466 11.59 10.81 -10.28
C VAL A 466 10.20 10.39 -10.72
N LEU A 467 9.34 10.00 -9.78
CA LEU A 467 7.96 9.64 -10.06
C LEU A 467 7.02 10.83 -9.77
N LEU A 468 6.18 11.15 -10.74
CA LEU A 468 5.08 12.10 -10.59
C LEU A 468 3.82 11.31 -10.22
N THR A 469 3.23 11.56 -9.06
CA THR A 469 2.11 10.77 -8.55
C THR A 469 0.92 11.64 -8.19
N ALA A 470 -0.28 11.11 -8.40
CA ALA A 470 -1.52 11.72 -7.92
C ALA A 470 -1.89 11.29 -6.47
N LYS A 471 -1.16 10.31 -5.90
CA LYS A 471 -1.42 9.78 -4.56
C LYS A 471 -0.64 10.54 -3.50
N SER A 472 -1.19 10.62 -2.29
CA SER A 472 -0.50 11.19 -1.13
C SER A 472 0.60 10.24 -0.62
N ARG A 473 1.65 10.80 0.00
CA ARG A 473 2.86 10.08 0.48
C ARG A 473 2.62 8.81 1.29
N GLU A 474 1.50 8.70 1.99
CA GLU A 474 1.20 7.55 2.88
C GLU A 474 0.87 6.26 2.12
N GLU A 475 0.23 6.37 0.94
CA GLU A 475 -0.11 5.21 0.10
C GLU A 475 1.07 4.73 -0.74
N ASP A 476 1.98 5.64 -1.10
CA ASP A 476 3.16 5.33 -1.91
C ASP A 476 4.32 4.79 -1.08
N ASN A 477 4.37 5.06 0.25
CA ASN A 477 5.49 4.63 1.09
C ASN A 477 5.64 3.09 1.21
N LEU A 478 4.59 2.31 1.08
CA LEU A 478 4.69 0.85 1.10
C LEU A 478 4.99 0.26 -0.30
N GLU A 479 4.34 0.73 -1.36
CA GLU A 479 4.62 0.29 -2.73
C GLU A 479 5.85 0.98 -3.33
N GLY A 480 6.08 2.24 -2.98
CA GLY A 480 7.16 3.06 -3.51
C GLY A 480 8.55 2.71 -2.96
N LEU A 481 8.69 2.40 -1.66
CA LEU A 481 9.94 1.92 -1.06
C LEU A 481 10.40 0.58 -1.69
N GLU A 482 9.46 -0.25 -2.15
CA GLU A 482 9.77 -1.51 -2.85
C GLU A 482 10.17 -1.30 -4.32
N THR A 483 9.78 -0.18 -4.96
CA THR A 483 10.11 0.08 -6.38
C THR A 483 11.49 0.67 -6.60
N GLY A 484 12.08 1.32 -5.57
CA GLY A 484 13.42 1.90 -5.62
C GLY A 484 13.53 3.21 -6.41
N ALA A 485 12.45 4.00 -6.54
CA ALA A 485 12.53 5.34 -7.10
C ALA A 485 13.33 6.29 -6.19
N ASP A 486 14.06 7.24 -6.78
CA ASP A 486 14.96 8.15 -6.06
C ASP A 486 14.23 9.38 -5.50
N ALA A 487 13.11 9.77 -6.12
CA ALA A 487 12.24 10.85 -5.62
C ALA A 487 10.78 10.67 -6.08
N TYR A 488 9.87 11.24 -5.30
CA TYR A 488 8.43 11.30 -5.59
C TYR A 488 7.94 12.73 -5.50
N LEU A 489 7.13 13.15 -6.47
CA LEU A 489 6.47 14.45 -6.48
C LEU A 489 4.97 14.26 -6.72
N THR A 490 4.15 14.81 -5.80
CA THR A 490 2.69 14.73 -5.91
C THR A 490 2.13 15.79 -6.85
N LYS A 491 1.27 15.39 -7.78
CA LYS A 491 0.48 16.30 -8.63
C LYS A 491 -0.66 16.92 -7.78
N PRO A 492 -0.88 18.26 -7.85
CA PRO A 492 -0.13 19.23 -8.62
C PRO A 492 1.20 19.61 -7.95
N PHE A 493 2.27 19.70 -8.72
CA PHE A 493 3.61 20.06 -8.25
C PHE A 493 4.01 21.49 -8.68
N ASN A 494 4.93 22.07 -7.92
CA ASN A 494 5.61 23.29 -8.33
C ASN A 494 6.79 22.93 -9.24
N ILE A 495 6.88 23.58 -10.40
CA ILE A 495 7.94 23.32 -11.38
C ILE A 495 9.34 23.64 -10.84
N ASP A 496 9.49 24.67 -10.00
CA ASP A 496 10.77 25.03 -9.39
C ASP A 496 11.26 23.92 -8.44
N ILE A 497 10.33 23.26 -7.73
CA ILE A 497 10.65 22.12 -6.87
C ILE A 497 11.10 20.92 -7.73
N LEU A 498 10.43 20.66 -8.86
CA LEU A 498 10.84 19.61 -9.78
C LEU A 498 12.26 19.88 -10.32
N ILE A 499 12.54 21.11 -10.79
CA ILE A 499 13.87 21.52 -11.29
C ILE A 499 14.94 21.36 -10.19
N LYS A 500 14.66 21.81 -8.95
CA LYS A 500 15.57 21.64 -7.80
C LYS A 500 15.82 20.17 -7.50
N THR A 501 14.79 19.33 -7.50
CA THR A 501 14.90 17.88 -7.26
C THR A 501 15.77 17.22 -8.32
N VAL A 502 15.53 17.51 -9.60
CA VAL A 502 16.33 17.01 -10.73
C VAL A 502 17.80 17.43 -10.57
N ASN A 503 18.03 18.72 -10.28
CA ASN A 503 19.37 19.27 -10.10
C ASN A 503 20.11 18.60 -8.93
N ASN A 504 19.45 18.39 -7.79
CA ASN A 504 20.03 17.74 -6.62
C ASN A 504 20.40 16.28 -6.93
N LEU A 505 19.51 15.52 -7.57
CA LEU A 505 19.80 14.14 -7.95
C LEU A 505 20.97 14.04 -8.94
N LEU A 506 21.00 14.90 -9.96
CA LEU A 506 22.11 14.95 -10.92
C LEU A 506 23.43 15.37 -10.25
N LYS A 507 23.40 16.38 -9.37
CA LYS A 507 24.59 16.80 -8.60
C LYS A 507 25.11 15.71 -7.67
N SER A 508 24.22 15.04 -6.94
CA SER A 508 24.61 13.92 -6.07
C SER A 508 25.26 12.80 -6.87
N HIS A 509 24.68 12.46 -8.01
CA HIS A 509 25.25 11.47 -8.94
C HIS A 509 26.60 11.91 -9.52
N GLN A 510 26.75 13.19 -9.80
CA GLN A 510 28.00 13.77 -10.31
C GLN A 510 29.07 13.89 -9.24
N ARG A 511 28.69 14.21 -7.98
CA ARG A 511 29.60 14.17 -6.82
C ARG A 511 30.14 12.76 -6.57
N LEU A 512 29.28 11.75 -6.59
CA LEU A 512 29.69 10.34 -6.49
C LEU A 512 30.69 9.96 -7.60
N ARG A 513 30.38 10.33 -8.85
CA ARG A 513 31.31 10.17 -9.97
C ARG A 513 32.66 10.84 -9.74
N ASN A 514 32.67 12.08 -9.25
CA ASN A 514 33.89 12.84 -9.00
C ASN A 514 34.69 12.30 -7.81
N THR A 515 34.03 11.91 -6.74
CA THR A 515 34.67 11.31 -5.56
C THR A 515 35.40 10.02 -5.93
N PHE A 516 34.76 9.18 -6.74
CA PHE A 516 35.34 7.90 -7.17
C PHE A 516 36.25 8.04 -8.42
N SER A 517 36.09 9.06 -9.25
CA SER A 517 36.99 9.33 -10.38
C SER A 517 38.28 10.06 -9.98
N GLY A 518 38.28 10.70 -8.80
CA GLY A 518 39.46 11.28 -8.20
C GLY A 518 39.84 12.67 -8.68
N ASN A 519 38.90 13.42 -9.17
CA ASN A 519 39.11 14.81 -9.56
C ASN A 519 38.88 15.81 -8.41
N GLN A 520 38.89 15.37 -7.15
CA GLN A 520 38.77 16.28 -6.01
C GLN A 520 40.12 16.91 -5.68
N THR A 521 40.16 18.24 -5.68
CA THR A 521 41.15 19.06 -5.03
C THR A 521 40.97 18.99 -3.50
N HIS A 522 42.03 19.14 -2.78
CA HIS A 522 42.45 18.74 -1.43
C HIS A 522 41.60 19.21 -0.22
N ASP A 523 40.36 19.70 -0.29
CA ASP A 523 39.71 20.41 0.82
C ASP A 523 38.29 19.99 1.24
N GLU A 524 37.82 18.77 0.97
CA GLU A 524 36.53 18.34 1.54
C GLU A 524 36.70 17.04 2.37
N LYS A 525 36.60 17.18 3.70
CA LYS A 525 36.39 16.07 4.63
C LYS A 525 35.12 15.32 4.22
N VAL A 526 35.28 14.03 3.98
CA VAL A 526 34.14 13.12 3.77
C VAL A 526 33.51 12.84 5.12
N ASP A 527 32.59 13.69 5.55
CA ASP A 527 31.66 13.36 6.63
C ASP A 527 30.58 12.40 6.09
N ASP A 528 30.22 11.43 6.92
CA ASP A 528 29.31 10.31 6.71
C ASP A 528 28.26 10.50 5.59
N ILE A 529 28.51 9.85 4.45
CA ILE A 529 27.51 9.72 3.39
C ILE A 529 26.61 8.54 3.78
N ASP A 530 25.38 8.82 4.13
CA ASP A 530 24.33 7.80 4.25
C ASP A 530 24.17 7.06 2.91
N THR A 531 24.73 5.87 2.83
CA THR A 531 24.77 5.02 1.64
C THR A 531 23.41 4.37 1.42
N THR A 532 22.58 4.97 0.57
CA THR A 532 21.23 4.47 0.25
C THR A 532 21.15 3.71 -1.08
N SER A 533 22.08 3.95 -2.03
CA SER A 533 22.03 3.36 -3.37
C SER A 533 22.72 1.98 -3.44
N SER A 534 22.21 1.12 -4.34
CA SER A 534 22.83 -0.18 -4.64
C SER A 534 24.25 -0.05 -5.21
N ASP A 535 24.53 1.05 -5.90
CA ASP A 535 25.81 1.35 -6.52
C ASP A 535 26.84 1.85 -5.48
N ASP A 536 26.37 2.59 -4.46
CA ASP A 536 27.21 2.99 -3.33
C ASP A 536 27.70 1.78 -2.54
N LYS A 537 26.78 0.86 -2.24
CA LYS A 537 27.11 -0.42 -1.58
C LYS A 537 28.08 -1.26 -2.41
N LEU A 538 27.95 -1.24 -3.74
CA LEU A 538 28.89 -1.92 -4.63
C LEU A 538 30.25 -1.25 -4.59
N MET A 539 30.33 0.08 -4.68
CA MET A 539 31.59 0.84 -4.61
C MET A 539 32.27 0.68 -3.26
N GLU A 540 31.53 0.72 -2.14
CA GLU A 540 32.07 0.44 -0.80
C GLU A 540 32.70 -0.96 -0.75
N ARG A 541 32.03 -1.99 -1.31
CA ARG A 541 32.58 -3.36 -1.40
C ARG A 541 33.83 -3.40 -2.27
N ILE A 542 33.84 -2.72 -3.42
CA ILE A 542 35.03 -2.61 -4.29
C ILE A 542 36.19 -1.97 -3.52
N MET A 543 35.95 -0.83 -2.87
CA MET A 543 36.97 -0.11 -2.10
C MET A 543 37.48 -0.92 -0.92
N LYS A 544 36.60 -1.62 -0.20
CA LYS A 544 36.98 -2.50 0.93
C LYS A 544 37.90 -3.63 0.49
N VAL A 545 37.56 -4.31 -0.60
CA VAL A 545 38.38 -5.39 -1.18
C VAL A 545 39.69 -4.85 -1.72
N LEU A 546 39.65 -3.72 -2.42
CA LEU A 546 40.85 -3.10 -2.99
C LEU A 546 41.79 -2.60 -1.90
N ASN A 547 41.30 -1.92 -0.86
CA ASN A 547 42.11 -1.45 0.26
C ASN A 547 42.80 -2.58 1.05
N LYS A 548 42.09 -3.72 1.18
CA LYS A 548 42.68 -4.93 1.80
C LYS A 548 43.84 -5.51 0.98
N ASN A 549 43.81 -5.37 -0.31
CA ASN A 549 44.75 -5.99 -1.25
C ASN A 549 45.67 -4.99 -1.97
N LEU A 550 45.75 -3.72 -1.54
CA LEU A 550 46.51 -2.67 -2.25
C LEU A 550 47.99 -2.98 -2.39
N GLY A 551 48.60 -3.57 -1.37
CA GLY A 551 50.00 -3.97 -1.36
C GLY A 551 50.31 -5.25 -2.14
N ASN A 552 49.30 -5.99 -2.60
CA ASN A 552 49.51 -7.20 -3.39
C ASN A 552 49.74 -6.85 -4.86
N PRO A 553 50.97 -7.05 -5.39
CA PRO A 553 51.27 -6.72 -6.80
C PRO A 553 50.49 -7.58 -7.82
N ASP A 554 49.98 -8.73 -7.38
CA ASP A 554 49.30 -9.71 -8.22
C ASP A 554 47.77 -9.55 -8.31
N ILE A 555 47.21 -8.50 -7.71
CA ILE A 555 45.78 -8.23 -7.81
C ILE A 555 45.42 -7.94 -9.28
N THR A 556 44.57 -8.79 -9.82
CA THR A 556 44.05 -8.65 -11.20
C THR A 556 42.58 -8.19 -11.16
N VAL A 557 42.08 -7.75 -12.31
CA VAL A 557 40.65 -7.41 -12.47
C VAL A 557 39.77 -8.63 -12.23
N GLU A 558 40.26 -9.84 -12.58
CA GLU A 558 39.56 -11.09 -12.32
C GLU A 558 39.48 -11.43 -10.83
N THR A 559 40.59 -11.29 -10.10
CA THR A 559 40.60 -11.56 -8.66
C THR A 559 39.70 -10.56 -7.91
N LEU A 560 39.74 -9.28 -8.28
CA LEU A 560 38.86 -8.26 -7.72
C LEU A 560 37.38 -8.57 -8.00
N ALA A 561 37.04 -8.94 -9.23
CA ALA A 561 35.66 -9.30 -9.61
C ALA A 561 35.14 -10.52 -8.82
N ASN A 562 35.97 -11.55 -8.68
CA ASN A 562 35.64 -12.78 -7.96
C ASN A 562 35.44 -12.53 -6.45
N GLU A 563 36.29 -11.73 -5.80
CA GLU A 563 36.14 -11.40 -4.37
C GLU A 563 34.89 -10.56 -4.10
N ILE A 564 34.46 -9.74 -5.05
CA ILE A 564 33.23 -8.94 -4.95
C ILE A 564 31.99 -9.79 -5.30
N GLY A 565 32.16 -10.92 -6.00
CA GLY A 565 31.07 -11.81 -6.43
C GLY A 565 30.34 -11.33 -7.69
N ILE A 566 31.05 -10.66 -8.62
CA ILE A 566 30.50 -10.19 -9.88
C ILE A 566 31.38 -10.62 -11.08
N SER A 567 30.81 -10.65 -12.28
CA SER A 567 31.61 -10.97 -13.46
C SER A 567 32.59 -9.85 -13.82
N ARG A 568 33.73 -10.20 -14.43
CA ARG A 568 34.74 -9.23 -14.93
C ARG A 568 34.11 -8.19 -15.88
N VAL A 569 33.19 -8.62 -16.75
CA VAL A 569 32.48 -7.71 -17.67
C VAL A 569 31.62 -6.71 -16.91
N HIS A 570 30.94 -7.19 -15.88
CA HIS A 570 30.12 -6.36 -15.01
C HIS A 570 30.97 -5.34 -14.24
N LEU A 571 32.07 -5.78 -13.61
CA LEU A 571 33.00 -4.88 -12.92
C LEU A 571 33.56 -3.81 -13.87
N HIS A 572 33.97 -4.22 -15.10
CA HIS A 572 34.50 -3.28 -16.09
C HIS A 572 33.48 -2.20 -16.45
N ARG A 573 32.25 -2.61 -16.71
CA ARG A 573 31.19 -1.67 -17.10
C ARG A 573 30.83 -0.75 -15.94
N LYS A 574 30.60 -1.28 -14.73
CA LYS A 574 30.23 -0.49 -13.55
C LYS A 574 31.31 0.50 -13.14
N LEU A 575 32.58 0.12 -13.12
CA LEU A 575 33.67 1.06 -12.84
C LEU A 575 33.77 2.13 -13.94
N LYS A 576 33.57 1.77 -15.22
CA LYS A 576 33.56 2.73 -16.31
C LYS A 576 32.39 3.72 -16.19
N GLU A 577 31.21 3.26 -15.78
CA GLU A 577 30.01 4.08 -15.56
C GLU A 577 30.19 5.02 -14.35
N LEU A 578 30.62 4.48 -13.22
CA LEU A 578 30.69 5.23 -11.96
C LEU A 578 31.91 6.14 -11.83
N THR A 579 33.03 5.77 -12.45
CA THR A 579 34.31 6.49 -12.28
C THR A 579 34.91 7.00 -13.59
N ASN A 580 34.31 6.69 -14.72
CA ASN A 580 34.84 6.90 -16.08
C ASN A 580 36.24 6.27 -16.31
N GLN A 581 36.69 5.35 -15.45
CA GLN A 581 37.98 4.68 -15.54
C GLN A 581 37.81 3.21 -15.91
N SER A 582 38.83 2.64 -16.57
CA SER A 582 38.90 1.19 -16.68
C SER A 582 39.22 0.58 -15.30
N PRO A 583 38.83 -0.68 -14.98
CA PRO A 583 39.20 -1.32 -13.73
C PRO A 583 40.71 -1.32 -13.46
N ARG A 584 41.51 -1.44 -14.51
CA ARG A 584 42.98 -1.41 -14.40
C ARG A 584 43.49 -0.03 -14.00
N ASP A 585 42.93 1.03 -14.59
CA ASP A 585 43.28 2.40 -14.25
C ASP A 585 42.77 2.77 -12.86
N PHE A 586 41.59 2.31 -12.49
CA PHE A 586 41.03 2.52 -11.15
C PHE A 586 41.92 1.90 -10.06
N ILE A 587 42.35 0.64 -10.23
CA ILE A 587 43.29 -0.01 -9.29
C ILE A 587 44.61 0.78 -9.23
N ARG A 588 45.19 1.13 -10.40
CA ARG A 588 46.42 1.90 -10.49
C ARG A 588 46.31 3.25 -9.79
N ASN A 589 45.27 4.01 -10.09
CA ASN A 589 45.06 5.36 -9.54
C ASN A 589 44.81 5.33 -8.02
N THR A 590 44.07 4.32 -7.52
CA THR A 590 43.86 4.12 -6.08
C THR A 590 45.21 3.81 -5.35
N ARG A 591 46.08 2.98 -5.94
CA ARG A 591 47.40 2.71 -5.44
C ARG A 591 48.25 3.98 -5.38
N LEU A 592 48.26 4.79 -6.43
CA LEU A 592 49.05 6.04 -6.51
C LEU A 592 48.58 7.07 -5.49
N ARG A 593 47.28 7.17 -5.22
CA ARG A 593 46.75 8.05 -4.17
C ARG A 593 47.16 7.61 -2.78
N LYS A 594 47.08 6.29 -2.50
CA LYS A 594 47.59 5.77 -1.23
C LYS A 594 49.07 6.01 -1.09
N ALA A 595 49.83 5.89 -2.22
CA ALA A 595 51.25 6.21 -2.24
C ALA A 595 51.51 7.69 -1.92
N ALA A 596 50.76 8.63 -2.50
CA ALA A 596 50.87 10.05 -2.22
C ALA A 596 50.70 10.36 -0.72
N LYS A 597 49.69 9.74 -0.07
CA LYS A 597 49.52 9.87 1.39
C LYS A 597 50.72 9.31 2.18
N LEU A 598 51.19 8.12 1.81
CA LEU A 598 52.33 7.50 2.49
C LEU A 598 53.62 8.28 2.32
N LEU A 599 53.83 8.95 1.18
CA LEU A 599 54.99 9.80 0.92
C LEU A 599 55.02 11.04 1.85
N VAL A 600 53.87 11.57 2.21
CA VAL A 600 53.71 12.73 3.11
C VAL A 600 53.71 12.31 4.59
N GLU A 601 52.96 11.25 4.95
CA GLU A 601 52.71 10.89 6.35
C GLU A 601 53.87 10.13 7.03
N LYS A 602 54.67 9.32 6.32
CA LYS A 602 55.51 8.28 6.96
C LYS A 602 57.00 8.42 6.77
N LYS A 603 57.55 9.43 6.16
CA LYS A 603 59.01 9.58 5.91
C LYS A 603 59.65 8.32 5.28
N LEU A 604 58.90 7.62 4.42
CA LEU A 604 59.36 6.43 3.71
C LEU A 604 60.07 6.81 2.42
N THR A 605 61.00 5.99 1.97
CA THR A 605 61.65 6.19 0.67
C THR A 605 60.67 5.89 -0.47
N VAL A 606 60.88 6.52 -1.61
CA VAL A 606 60.06 6.30 -2.82
C VAL A 606 59.98 4.81 -3.23
N ALA A 607 61.05 4.05 -3.00
CA ALA A 607 61.11 2.62 -3.29
C ALA A 607 60.24 1.81 -2.31
N GLU A 608 60.28 2.12 -1.02
CA GLU A 608 59.46 1.48 0.01
C GLU A 608 57.96 1.75 -0.23
N VAL A 609 57.60 2.99 -0.57
CA VAL A 609 56.20 3.35 -0.88
C VAL A 609 55.74 2.62 -2.12
N ALA A 610 56.56 2.49 -3.17
CA ALA A 610 56.21 1.73 -4.36
C ALA A 610 55.91 0.25 -4.04
N ASP A 611 56.72 -0.38 -3.20
CA ASP A 611 56.53 -1.77 -2.76
C ASP A 611 55.26 -1.92 -1.87
N LEU A 612 55.07 -1.07 -0.89
CA LEU A 612 53.89 -1.06 0.00
C LEU A 612 52.58 -0.84 -0.74
N THR A 613 52.62 -0.17 -1.90
CA THR A 613 51.44 0.08 -2.75
C THR A 613 51.31 -0.90 -3.92
N GLY A 614 52.10 -1.97 -3.94
CA GLY A 614 52.01 -3.08 -4.88
C GLY A 614 52.54 -2.79 -6.27
N PHE A 615 53.51 -1.88 -6.43
CA PHE A 615 54.21 -1.69 -7.71
C PHE A 615 55.47 -2.54 -7.71
N ARG A 616 55.57 -3.47 -8.66
CA ARG A 616 56.75 -4.35 -8.82
C ARG A 616 58.01 -3.62 -9.27
N ASN A 617 57.85 -2.45 -9.90
CA ASN A 617 58.99 -1.69 -10.45
C ASN A 617 58.89 -0.20 -10.05
N PRO A 618 59.87 0.34 -9.30
CA PRO A 618 59.89 1.74 -8.89
C PRO A 618 59.89 2.74 -10.05
N ASN A 619 60.43 2.38 -11.23
CA ASN A 619 60.42 3.26 -12.39
C ASN A 619 59.03 3.38 -12.98
N ASN A 620 58.27 2.26 -13.05
CA ASN A 620 56.88 2.29 -13.48
C ASN A 620 55.98 3.08 -12.50
N PHE A 621 56.26 2.97 -11.19
CA PHE A 621 55.65 3.77 -10.17
C PHE A 621 55.91 5.27 -10.39
N ALA A 622 57.15 5.69 -10.54
CA ALA A 622 57.53 7.08 -10.73
C ALA A 622 56.93 7.70 -11.99
N THR A 623 56.90 6.94 -13.09
CA THR A 623 56.26 7.37 -14.34
C THR A 623 54.74 7.54 -14.18
N SER A 624 54.05 6.51 -13.64
CA SER A 624 52.61 6.57 -13.42
C SER A 624 52.20 7.64 -12.38
N PHE A 625 53.04 7.88 -11.37
CA PHE A 625 52.84 8.93 -10.38
C PHE A 625 52.92 10.32 -11.03
N LYS A 626 53.97 10.54 -11.85
CA LYS A 626 54.10 11.79 -12.61
C LYS A 626 52.97 12.04 -13.58
N GLU A 627 52.45 10.98 -14.23
CA GLU A 627 51.27 11.05 -15.13
C GLU A 627 50.03 11.50 -14.36
N LEU A 628 49.84 11.03 -13.13
CA LEU A 628 48.63 11.33 -12.36
C LEU A 628 48.72 12.68 -11.62
N PHE A 629 49.86 12.99 -10.99
CA PHE A 629 50.04 14.16 -10.14
C PHE A 629 50.81 15.31 -10.80
N GLY A 630 51.29 15.14 -12.00
CA GLY A 630 52.04 16.16 -12.75
C GLY A 630 53.51 16.32 -12.34
N VAL A 631 53.89 15.82 -11.16
CA VAL A 631 55.24 15.91 -10.58
C VAL A 631 55.77 14.55 -10.18
N SER A 632 57.11 14.41 -10.08
CA SER A 632 57.71 13.14 -9.63
C SER A 632 57.44 12.91 -8.15
N PRO A 633 57.47 11.64 -7.63
CA PRO A 633 57.27 11.33 -6.23
C PRO A 633 58.19 12.11 -5.29
N THR A 634 59.46 12.31 -5.69
CA THR A 634 60.47 13.06 -4.92
C THR A 634 60.09 14.55 -4.80
N VAL A 635 59.71 15.17 -5.94
CA VAL A 635 59.28 16.57 -5.95
C VAL A 635 57.98 16.75 -5.17
N TYR A 636 57.10 15.74 -5.21
CA TYR A 636 55.85 15.75 -4.45
C TYR A 636 56.08 15.76 -2.94
N MET A 637 57.06 14.98 -2.44
CA MET A 637 57.49 15.00 -1.06
C MET A 637 58.08 16.35 -0.62
N GLU A 638 58.85 16.98 -1.51
CA GLU A 638 59.48 18.29 -1.24
C GLU A 638 58.44 19.43 -1.19
N GLN A 639 57.38 19.33 -1.97
CA GLN A 639 56.29 20.33 -2.04
C GLN A 639 55.29 20.23 -0.88
N HIS A 640 55.27 19.10 -0.17
CA HIS A 640 54.37 18.86 0.97
C HIS A 640 55.16 18.45 2.22
N PRO A 641 56.04 19.35 2.76
CA PRO A 641 56.73 19.09 4.01
C PRO A 641 55.77 19.21 5.18
N ASP A 642 55.58 18.09 5.92
CA ASP A 642 54.90 18.00 7.22
C ASP A 642 53.61 18.86 7.39
N SER A 643 52.44 18.29 7.12
CA SER A 643 51.22 18.74 7.80
C SER A 643 51.23 18.16 9.20
N PRO A 644 51.10 18.99 10.28
CA PRO A 644 51.03 18.47 11.63
C PRO A 644 49.79 17.59 11.81
N GLU A 645 49.96 16.55 12.66
CA GLU A 645 48.87 15.72 13.17
C GLU A 645 47.76 16.60 13.76
N GLU A 646 46.54 16.50 13.22
CA GLU A 646 45.27 16.75 13.92
C GLU A 646 44.36 15.51 13.83
#